data_efc6b7f751689cdda4af1b066b3b0eb0
#
_entry.id   efc6b7f751689cdda4af1b066b3b0eb0
#
_cell.length_a   1.000
_cell.length_b   1.000
_cell.length_c   1.000
_cell.angle_alpha   90.00
_cell.angle_beta   90.00
_cell.angle_gamma   90.00
#
_symmetry.space_group_name_H-M   'P 1'
#
loop_
_entity.id
_entity.type
_entity.pdbx_description
1 polymer ?
#
loop_
_entity_poly.entity_id
_entity_poly.type
_entity_poly.pdbx_seq_one_letter_code
_entity_poly.pdbx_strand_id
1 'polypeptide(L)'
;MRTKPSSSPQHGAPHQSHHAQRTTPGHYRTLALCIALAFAGAAPVAHAFQAGAAAPITQRAAPFWQDTTIAPSATARGKTPALKLRRLRAATLDLAGIQSQLAGAPLARGERALSAGLTISLPHPAGGYQRFTLVESPVMEPGLAAKHPGIKTYKGKGVDDPEATLRMDVTPLGLHASVRSPSGGWYVDPYYQNDTGVYASYGRGDLQNQHGPLIEGDLDEASLSLSRSFYKEGEAVDVRGAGFAPGASVTLSVRGEGDSAALHSVNAVADQKGTIAVTLPAGAVSLGAFELSASDGRNSTSAPFRVVDEEMSPLAATGNVLRTYRLALVTDPSYANYFGAANVTAAKVTLINRVTQIYEDETSISLVLIDATDKLNLNTAAEMTGADGPCGGAACFTPSQASTCSSGTLTRNRVVAGLLAGASNFDVGHIAFGLDGGGIASLGVVGGNAKAQGCTGLPTPVGDFFAVDYVAHELGHQFAGNHTFNGVVGSCAGGNRSAANSVEPGSGSSIMAYAGICGSDNLQPHSDPYWSQRSFDEIVALTSSAESTLSEVQMAVLRGFATNGQSFQLSYNGSLSAPIVQGTNYTTQGITAAIQDIPGWPAGASVVVTGLTNTGFTINFSGTLAGINVPSLELSNCSGGCSGFVGEITAGGATTRRGAVSDSGNSAPVVSVAQGYTIPVRTPFALTGSATDADDEALTYMWEQNDRGLAGTGLVNNVKTNGPLFRQFSTRAVVTSSGTLEYYSPGQNQVTGNPTRVFPDMAQILANNTNAESGACPVASSTPTAAQIDCFSEFLPTAAYVGTAGVNASPASLNFKLTARDGRGGVNSATTTLVLAPNAGPFLVTGLDNAGIVLASGTSQSVTWNVANTSAAPVSTQNVKITLSADGGATWPYVLAESVPNTGSATVTYPALATTQARVKVEAVGNVFFDINNANFTLRLAGDANGDGAINCADLSLVRAALGKRTGQAGFDPRADVNGDGVVDARDLNFVAQRTTPGLSCS
;
A
#
# COMPACT_ATOMS: atom_id res chain seq x y z
N MET A 1 48.61 15.95 -33.42
CA MET A 1 49.74 16.84 -33.16
C MET A 1 49.42 17.62 -31.89
N ARG A 2 50.02 17.21 -30.78
CA ARG A 2 51.00 17.97 -29.96
C ARG A 2 50.44 19.36 -29.54
N THR A 3 50.34 19.82 -28.31
CA THR A 3 51.06 19.52 -27.05
C THR A 3 50.42 20.36 -25.94
N LYS A 4 50.41 19.82 -24.70
CA LYS A 4 50.43 20.57 -23.44
C LYS A 4 51.82 21.29 -23.29
N PRO A 5 52.07 22.21 -22.30
CA PRO A 5 51.76 22.11 -20.90
C PRO A 5 51.61 23.46 -20.11
N SER A 6 51.10 23.36 -18.89
CA SER A 6 51.59 23.70 -17.53
C SER A 6 51.98 25.14 -17.17
N SER A 7 51.50 25.64 -16.02
CA SER A 7 52.31 25.86 -14.78
C SER A 7 51.57 26.81 -13.80
N SER A 8 51.56 26.40 -12.54
CA SER A 8 51.39 27.28 -11.36
C SER A 8 52.76 28.02 -11.07
N PRO A 9 52.84 29.06 -10.24
CA PRO A 9 53.02 28.91 -8.80
C PRO A 9 52.45 30.08 -7.92
N GLN A 10 52.09 29.75 -6.70
CA GLN A 10 52.61 29.99 -5.34
C GLN A 10 53.02 31.41 -4.90
N HIS A 11 52.70 31.67 -3.59
CA HIS A 11 53.18 32.59 -2.55
C HIS A 11 52.48 33.97 -2.45
N GLY A 12 52.15 34.47 -1.25
CA GLY A 12 52.68 34.46 0.04
C GLY A 12 51.79 35.22 1.08
N ALA A 13 51.85 34.80 2.30
CA ALA A 13 51.54 35.60 3.47
C ALA A 13 52.84 36.39 3.87
N PRO A 14 52.94 37.26 4.87
CA PRO A 14 52.15 37.37 6.10
C PRO A 14 51.98 38.87 6.59
N HIS A 15 51.33 39.16 7.70
CA HIS A 15 51.86 39.83 8.89
C HIS A 15 50.77 40.23 9.91
N GLN A 16 51.02 39.84 11.08
CA GLN A 16 50.77 40.19 12.46
C GLN A 16 50.56 41.67 12.80
N SER A 17 49.72 41.94 13.85
CA SER A 17 50.16 42.62 15.08
C SER A 17 49.02 42.66 16.11
N HIS A 18 49.22 42.00 17.20
CA HIS A 18 49.18 42.41 18.61
C HIS A 18 48.23 43.53 19.05
N HIS A 19 47.35 43.20 20.04
CA HIS A 19 47.50 43.76 21.39
C HIS A 19 46.71 42.94 22.42
N ALA A 20 47.41 42.65 23.53
CA ALA A 20 46.99 41.96 24.73
C ALA A 20 46.34 42.94 25.71
N GLN A 21 45.46 42.46 26.59
CA GLN A 21 45.57 42.58 28.06
C GLN A 21 44.40 41.92 28.80
N ARG A 22 44.74 40.88 29.58
CA ARG A 22 44.63 40.75 31.05
C ARG A 22 43.20 40.58 31.62
N THR A 23 42.96 39.37 32.12
CA THR A 23 42.88 38.84 33.51
C THR A 23 41.43 38.81 34.03
N THR A 24 40.95 37.74 34.57
CA THR A 24 41.23 36.96 35.76
C THR A 24 40.37 35.68 35.78
N PRO A 25 40.74 34.60 36.53
CA PRO A 25 40.18 33.27 36.41
C PRO A 25 39.04 33.05 37.43
N GLY A 26 38.05 32.25 37.04
CA GLY A 26 37.05 31.77 37.98
C GLY A 26 35.86 31.14 37.25
N HIS A 27 35.70 29.84 37.43
CA HIS A 27 34.59 28.98 37.00
C HIS A 27 34.94 27.93 35.93
N TYR A 28 35.95 27.10 36.20
CA TYR A 28 36.12 25.83 35.56
C TYR A 28 36.06 24.67 36.59
N ARG A 29 34.92 24.54 37.32
CA ARG A 29 34.66 23.33 38.14
C ARG A 29 33.24 22.80 38.08
N THR A 30 32.36 23.36 37.24
CA THR A 30 30.96 22.91 37.16
C THR A 30 30.61 22.24 35.80
N LEU A 31 31.48 22.28 34.80
CA LEU A 31 31.21 21.68 33.49
C LEU A 31 31.77 20.25 33.32
N ALA A 32 32.69 19.83 34.20
CA ALA A 32 33.24 18.46 34.15
C ALA A 32 32.36 17.41 34.90
N LEU A 33 31.39 17.84 35.71
CA LEU A 33 30.50 16.90 36.42
C LEU A 33 29.19 16.64 35.68
N CYS A 34 28.79 17.47 34.70
CA CYS A 34 27.62 17.24 33.87
C CYS A 34 27.86 16.31 32.66
N ILE A 35 29.13 16.16 32.22
CA ILE A 35 29.47 15.27 31.10
C ILE A 35 29.71 13.83 31.59
N ALA A 36 30.05 13.59 32.84
CA ALA A 36 30.25 12.25 33.40
C ALA A 36 28.94 11.57 33.86
N LEU A 37 27.82 12.32 33.96
CA LEU A 37 26.50 11.78 34.30
C LEU A 37 25.60 11.50 33.06
N ALA A 38 26.04 11.90 31.85
CA ALA A 38 25.31 11.65 30.60
C ALA A 38 25.69 10.32 29.90
N PHE A 39 26.73 9.60 30.41
CA PHE A 39 27.13 8.29 29.84
C PHE A 39 26.82 7.08 30.74
N ALA A 40 26.09 7.23 31.84
CA ALA A 40 25.79 6.14 32.76
C ALA A 40 24.28 5.82 32.80
N GLY A 41 23.52 6.09 31.75
CA GLY A 41 22.08 5.91 31.78
C GLY A 41 21.39 5.64 30.44
N ALA A 42 22.08 5.12 29.42
CA ALA A 42 21.43 4.54 28.26
C ALA A 42 21.48 3.02 28.36
N ALA A 43 20.68 2.45 29.27
CA ALA A 43 20.19 1.10 29.09
C ALA A 43 19.28 1.13 27.84
N PRO A 44 19.41 0.20 26.89
CA PRO A 44 18.43 0.11 25.83
C PRO A 44 17.06 -0.11 26.50
N VAL A 45 16.14 0.84 26.31
CA VAL A 45 14.73 0.62 26.66
C VAL A 45 14.27 -0.46 25.71
N ALA A 46 14.20 -1.69 26.21
CA ALA A 46 13.51 -2.77 25.52
C ALA A 46 12.05 -2.33 25.42
N HIS A 47 11.66 -1.87 24.22
CA HIS A 47 10.26 -1.59 23.94
C HIS A 47 9.54 -2.93 23.96
N ALA A 48 8.68 -3.08 24.96
CA ALA A 48 7.76 -4.19 25.05
C ALA A 48 6.91 -4.24 23.77
N PHE A 49 6.72 -5.42 23.21
CA PHE A 49 5.65 -5.69 22.25
C PHE A 49 4.31 -5.42 22.93
N GLN A 50 3.83 -4.19 22.92
CA GLN A 50 2.44 -3.91 23.19
C GLN A 50 1.67 -4.18 21.89
N ALA A 51 0.76 -5.13 21.94
CA ALA A 51 -0.41 -5.12 21.06
C ALA A 51 -0.94 -3.68 21.08
N GLY A 52 -0.92 -3.00 19.90
CA GLY A 52 -1.07 -1.57 19.73
C GLY A 52 -1.80 -0.87 20.87
N ALA A 53 -1.09 -0.10 21.65
CA ALA A 53 -1.71 0.77 22.65
C ALA A 53 -2.65 1.70 21.87
N ALA A 54 -3.93 1.69 22.20
CA ALA A 54 -4.88 2.64 21.61
C ALA A 54 -4.30 4.05 21.75
N ALA A 55 -4.28 4.81 20.66
CA ALA A 55 -3.78 6.19 20.66
C ALA A 55 -4.35 6.96 21.86
N PRO A 56 -3.55 7.76 22.58
CA PRO A 56 -3.99 8.38 23.80
C PRO A 56 -5.21 9.28 23.53
N ILE A 57 -6.34 8.94 24.15
CA ILE A 57 -7.57 9.72 24.10
C ILE A 57 -7.45 10.82 25.14
N THR A 58 -7.15 12.03 24.71
CA THR A 58 -6.76 13.13 25.62
C THR A 58 -7.88 14.07 26.00
N GLN A 59 -8.98 14.14 25.23
CA GLN A 59 -10.09 15.02 25.50
C GLN A 59 -11.41 14.27 25.72
N ARG A 60 -12.15 14.65 26.79
CA ARG A 60 -13.50 14.10 27.06
C ARG A 60 -14.61 14.83 26.31
N ALA A 61 -14.37 16.06 25.85
CA ALA A 61 -15.34 16.87 25.10
C ALA A 61 -14.61 17.65 23.99
N ALA A 62 -15.28 17.93 22.89
CA ALA A 62 -14.81 18.78 21.82
C ALA A 62 -15.91 19.78 21.43
N PRO A 63 -15.56 21.03 21.07
CA PRO A 63 -16.52 21.95 20.49
C PRO A 63 -17.11 21.34 19.22
N PHE A 64 -18.36 21.65 18.91
CA PHE A 64 -19.11 21.22 17.73
C PHE A 64 -19.56 19.76 17.69
N TRP A 65 -18.98 18.84 18.48
CA TRP A 65 -19.36 17.43 18.50
C TRP A 65 -20.15 17.07 19.76
N GLN A 66 -21.23 16.31 19.58
CA GLN A 66 -22.01 15.76 20.67
C GLN A 66 -22.36 14.29 20.40
N ASP A 67 -22.06 13.41 21.36
CA ASP A 67 -22.45 12.00 21.26
C ASP A 67 -23.98 11.85 21.18
N THR A 68 -24.42 10.94 20.36
CA THR A 68 -25.83 10.60 20.22
C THR A 68 -26.02 9.07 20.10
N THR A 69 -27.25 8.63 20.11
CA THR A 69 -27.59 7.22 19.90
C THR A 69 -28.38 7.07 18.62
N ILE A 70 -28.01 6.05 17.81
CA ILE A 70 -28.82 5.65 16.66
C ILE A 70 -29.93 4.75 17.17
N ALA A 71 -31.17 5.25 17.18
CA ALA A 71 -32.30 4.42 17.55
C ALA A 71 -32.54 3.35 16.47
N PRO A 72 -32.83 2.09 16.84
CA PRO A 72 -33.16 1.02 15.85
C PRO A 72 -34.33 1.38 14.95
N SER A 73 -35.21 2.29 15.37
CA SER A 73 -36.35 2.82 14.62
C SER A 73 -35.99 3.91 13.60
N ALA A 74 -34.72 4.30 13.46
CA ALA A 74 -34.33 5.32 12.50
C ALA A 74 -34.47 4.86 11.04
N THR A 75 -34.37 3.56 10.77
CA THR A 75 -34.75 2.96 9.50
C THR A 75 -36.24 3.12 9.18
N ALA A 76 -37.10 3.20 10.20
CA ALA A 76 -38.54 3.46 10.05
C ALA A 76 -38.87 4.88 9.54
N ARG A 77 -37.92 5.81 9.50
CA ARG A 77 -38.06 7.17 8.95
C ARG A 77 -37.68 7.28 7.49
N GLY A 78 -37.41 6.18 6.79
CA GLY A 78 -37.07 6.18 5.36
C GLY A 78 -35.61 6.61 5.06
N LYS A 79 -34.71 6.69 6.07
CA LYS A 79 -33.29 6.98 5.87
C LYS A 79 -32.50 5.67 5.76
N THR A 80 -31.66 5.55 4.74
CA THR A 80 -30.80 4.38 4.50
C THR A 80 -29.38 4.68 5.02
N PRO A 81 -28.78 3.79 5.86
CA PRO A 81 -27.36 3.91 6.20
C PRO A 81 -26.49 3.86 4.93
N ALA A 82 -25.52 4.75 4.82
CA ALA A 82 -24.59 4.78 3.71
C ALA A 82 -23.60 3.60 3.75
N LEU A 83 -23.24 3.15 4.97
CA LEU A 83 -22.28 2.08 5.22
C LEU A 83 -22.85 1.07 6.23
N LYS A 84 -22.45 -0.20 6.12
CA LYS A 84 -22.69 -1.23 7.14
C LYS A 84 -21.48 -1.34 8.03
N LEU A 85 -21.70 -1.10 9.32
CA LEU A 85 -20.65 -1.04 10.33
C LEU A 85 -20.93 -2.05 11.45
N ARG A 86 -19.89 -2.82 11.88
CA ARG A 86 -19.98 -3.73 13.01
C ARG A 86 -20.09 -2.97 14.33
N ARG A 87 -19.26 -1.96 14.48
CA ARG A 87 -19.22 -1.05 15.63
C ARG A 87 -19.06 0.36 15.12
N LEU A 88 -19.70 1.30 15.77
CA LEU A 88 -19.56 2.73 15.50
C LEU A 88 -19.84 3.54 16.77
N ARG A 89 -19.28 4.72 16.82
CA ARG A 89 -19.68 5.79 17.73
C ARG A 89 -20.50 6.80 16.94
N ALA A 90 -21.74 7.06 17.37
CA ALA A 90 -22.60 8.05 16.73
C ALA A 90 -22.45 9.42 17.38
N ALA A 91 -22.36 10.45 16.55
CA ALA A 91 -22.26 11.83 17.01
C ALA A 91 -23.08 12.77 16.10
N THR A 92 -23.50 13.90 16.65
CA THR A 92 -24.01 15.04 15.89
C THR A 92 -22.91 16.10 15.78
N LEU A 93 -22.94 16.88 14.72
CA LEU A 93 -21.98 17.93 14.42
C LEU A 93 -22.70 19.27 14.22
N ASP A 94 -22.25 20.32 14.92
CA ASP A 94 -22.51 21.69 14.51
C ASP A 94 -21.65 22.03 13.29
N LEU A 95 -22.19 21.69 12.10
CA LEU A 95 -21.48 21.86 10.83
C LEU A 95 -21.16 23.35 10.54
N ALA A 96 -22.05 24.27 10.90
CA ALA A 96 -21.83 25.70 10.69
C ALA A 96 -20.72 26.24 11.61
N GLY A 97 -20.71 25.81 12.87
CA GLY A 97 -19.67 26.17 13.83
C GLY A 97 -18.28 25.69 13.40
N ILE A 98 -18.14 24.41 12.99
CA ILE A 98 -16.84 23.88 12.54
C ILE A 98 -16.40 24.52 11.22
N GLN A 99 -17.31 24.82 10.28
CA GLN A 99 -16.98 25.54 9.03
C GLN A 99 -16.45 26.95 9.33
N SER A 100 -17.03 27.66 10.31
CA SER A 100 -16.53 28.96 10.75
C SER A 100 -15.11 28.87 11.34
N GLN A 101 -14.81 27.82 12.10
CA GLN A 101 -13.46 27.57 12.62
C GLN A 101 -12.50 27.25 11.46
N LEU A 102 -12.88 26.37 10.54
CA LEU A 102 -12.08 25.91 9.41
C LEU A 102 -11.76 27.03 8.41
N ALA A 103 -12.56 28.09 8.35
CA ALA A 103 -12.25 29.27 7.53
C ALA A 103 -10.93 29.96 7.95
N GLY A 104 -10.45 29.70 9.16
CA GLY A 104 -9.15 30.18 9.66
C GLY A 104 -7.97 29.25 9.32
N ALA A 105 -8.18 28.11 8.65
CA ALA A 105 -7.11 27.20 8.28
C ALA A 105 -6.21 27.82 7.20
N PRO A 106 -4.87 27.84 7.40
CA PRO A 106 -3.96 28.35 6.38
C PRO A 106 -3.97 27.44 5.16
N LEU A 107 -3.74 28.01 3.98
CA LEU A 107 -3.56 27.23 2.74
C LEU A 107 -2.21 26.49 2.79
N ALA A 108 -2.19 25.22 2.41
CA ALA A 108 -0.98 24.42 2.28
C ALA A 108 0.00 25.06 1.26
N ARG A 109 1.08 25.66 1.76
CA ARG A 109 2.17 26.25 0.96
C ARG A 109 3.50 25.82 1.59
N GLY A 110 3.98 24.62 1.24
CA GLY A 110 5.16 24.02 1.84
C GLY A 110 4.95 23.58 3.29
N GLU A 111 5.98 23.04 3.90
CA GLU A 111 5.96 22.37 5.21
C GLU A 111 5.60 23.25 6.41
N ARG A 112 6.11 24.48 6.45
CA ARG A 112 5.84 25.40 7.55
C ARG A 112 4.35 25.73 7.73
N ALA A 113 3.52 25.38 6.74
CA ALA A 113 2.09 25.57 6.85
C ALA A 113 1.46 24.68 7.94
N LEU A 114 1.91 23.43 8.12
CA LEU A 114 1.39 22.53 9.16
C LEU A 114 1.77 22.99 10.58
N SER A 115 2.99 23.52 10.79
CA SER A 115 3.39 24.05 12.10
C SER A 115 2.59 25.28 12.54
N ALA A 116 2.02 26.03 11.57
CA ALA A 116 1.11 27.14 11.77
C ALA A 116 -0.36 26.75 11.57
N GLY A 117 -0.67 25.47 11.46
CA GLY A 117 -1.98 24.92 11.13
C GLY A 117 -3.03 25.15 12.22
N LEU A 118 -4.29 25.00 11.83
CA LEU A 118 -5.43 25.06 12.73
C LEU A 118 -5.61 23.74 13.47
N THR A 119 -5.78 23.77 14.79
CA THR A 119 -6.06 22.55 15.54
C THR A 119 -7.56 22.30 15.64
N ILE A 120 -7.98 21.08 15.31
CA ILE A 120 -9.35 20.58 15.48
C ILE A 120 -9.36 19.30 16.32
N SER A 121 -10.55 18.92 16.81
CA SER A 121 -10.77 17.64 17.50
C SER A 121 -11.82 16.82 16.74
N LEU A 122 -11.54 15.53 16.51
CA LEU A 122 -12.45 14.57 15.88
C LEU A 122 -12.85 13.47 16.87
N PRO A 123 -14.10 12.96 16.82
CA PRO A 123 -14.55 11.89 17.69
C PRO A 123 -13.82 10.58 17.37
N HIS A 124 -13.09 10.00 18.32
CA HIS A 124 -12.40 8.74 18.14
C HIS A 124 -13.38 7.56 18.33
N PRO A 125 -13.30 6.47 17.52
CA PRO A 125 -14.24 5.34 17.60
C PRO A 125 -14.30 4.66 18.97
N ALA A 126 -13.16 4.56 19.66
CA ALA A 126 -13.06 3.96 21.00
C ALA A 126 -13.55 4.88 22.15
N GLY A 127 -14.04 6.09 21.82
CA GLY A 127 -14.46 7.12 22.77
C GLY A 127 -13.46 8.28 22.89
N GLY A 128 -13.88 9.41 23.48
CA GLY A 128 -13.05 10.61 23.56
C GLY A 128 -12.82 11.29 22.21
N TYR A 129 -11.84 12.17 22.15
CA TYR A 129 -11.52 12.97 20.96
C TYR A 129 -10.01 13.00 20.73
N GLN A 130 -9.61 12.95 19.46
CA GLN A 130 -8.23 13.06 19.03
C GLN A 130 -8.03 14.38 18.28
N ARG A 131 -6.93 15.07 18.58
CA ARG A 131 -6.60 16.39 17.99
C ARG A 131 -5.72 16.23 16.77
N PHE A 132 -5.96 17.10 15.80
CA PHE A 132 -5.17 17.21 14.57
C PHE A 132 -4.86 18.66 14.28
N THR A 133 -3.63 18.92 13.86
CA THR A 133 -3.25 20.20 13.22
C THR A 133 -3.43 20.04 11.73
N LEU A 134 -4.18 20.94 11.09
CA LEU A 134 -4.53 20.86 9.66
C LEU A 134 -4.34 22.18 8.92
N VAL A 135 -4.25 22.05 7.60
CA VAL A 135 -4.19 23.13 6.61
C VAL A 135 -5.19 22.86 5.50
N GLU A 136 -5.71 23.91 4.82
CA GLU A 136 -6.50 23.75 3.62
C GLU A 136 -5.61 23.22 2.48
N SER A 137 -5.98 22.09 1.87
CA SER A 137 -5.25 21.40 0.80
C SER A 137 -6.21 21.05 -0.33
N PRO A 138 -6.42 21.98 -1.30
CA PRO A 138 -7.42 21.80 -2.33
C PRO A 138 -7.11 20.64 -3.26
N VAL A 139 -8.12 19.78 -3.53
CA VAL A 139 -8.10 18.74 -4.57
C VAL A 139 -8.93 19.16 -5.78
N MET A 140 -9.10 20.45 -5.98
CA MET A 140 -9.77 21.08 -7.13
C MET A 140 -8.89 22.14 -7.75
N GLU A 141 -8.85 22.23 -9.08
CA GLU A 141 -8.26 23.39 -9.76
C GLU A 141 -8.98 24.69 -9.39
N PRO A 142 -8.31 25.84 -9.47
CA PRO A 142 -8.86 27.14 -9.02
C PRO A 142 -10.20 27.51 -9.66
N GLY A 143 -10.40 27.22 -10.95
CA GLY A 143 -11.65 27.52 -11.65
C GLY A 143 -12.80 26.65 -11.18
N LEU A 144 -12.57 25.38 -10.86
CA LEU A 144 -13.58 24.49 -10.25
C LEU A 144 -13.89 24.93 -8.81
N ALA A 145 -12.88 25.25 -8.02
CA ALA A 145 -13.05 25.74 -6.65
C ALA A 145 -13.83 27.05 -6.59
N ALA A 146 -13.66 27.94 -7.55
CA ALA A 146 -14.41 29.19 -7.67
C ALA A 146 -15.90 28.96 -7.98
N LYS A 147 -16.23 27.89 -8.72
CA LYS A 147 -17.63 27.50 -9.00
C LYS A 147 -18.29 26.86 -7.76
N HIS A 148 -17.51 26.19 -6.92
CA HIS A 148 -17.97 25.45 -5.76
C HIS A 148 -17.33 25.96 -4.44
N PRO A 149 -17.50 27.23 -4.06
CA PRO A 149 -16.77 27.85 -2.93
C PRO A 149 -17.08 27.22 -1.56
N GLY A 150 -18.21 26.51 -1.43
CA GLY A 150 -18.61 25.80 -0.23
C GLY A 150 -17.95 24.44 -0.06
N ILE A 151 -17.17 23.96 -1.04
CA ILE A 151 -16.43 22.70 -0.98
C ILE A 151 -14.99 23.00 -0.58
N LYS A 152 -14.53 22.39 0.52
CA LYS A 152 -13.20 22.60 1.08
C LYS A 152 -12.58 21.27 1.49
N THR A 153 -11.26 21.11 1.24
CA THR A 153 -10.50 19.92 1.59
C THR A 153 -9.26 20.29 2.41
N TYR A 154 -8.90 19.43 3.33
CA TYR A 154 -7.87 19.66 4.32
C TYR A 154 -6.96 18.44 4.45
N LYS A 155 -5.69 18.68 4.78
CA LYS A 155 -4.76 17.66 5.26
C LYS A 155 -4.22 18.03 6.63
N GLY A 156 -3.85 17.03 7.45
CA GLY A 156 -3.38 17.27 8.80
C GLY A 156 -2.53 16.15 9.37
N LYS A 157 -1.93 16.45 10.51
CA LYS A 157 -1.10 15.53 11.30
C LYS A 157 -1.67 15.43 12.72
N GLY A 158 -1.61 14.24 13.32
CA GLY A 158 -2.06 14.01 14.67
C GLY A 158 -1.22 14.77 15.71
N VAL A 159 -1.90 15.40 16.68
CA VAL A 159 -1.26 16.04 17.84
C VAL A 159 -1.10 15.04 18.98
N ASP A 160 -2.09 14.18 19.15
CA ASP A 160 -2.12 13.15 20.21
C ASP A 160 -1.49 11.84 19.74
N ASP A 161 -1.42 11.63 18.41
CA ASP A 161 -0.78 10.51 17.73
C ASP A 161 0.06 11.08 16.57
N PRO A 162 1.35 11.37 16.80
CA PRO A 162 2.20 12.02 15.79
C PRO A 162 2.44 11.18 14.52
N GLU A 163 2.20 9.86 14.58
CA GLU A 163 2.30 8.97 13.41
C GLU A 163 1.02 9.01 12.55
N ALA A 164 -0.08 9.58 13.07
CA ALA A 164 -1.36 9.66 12.35
C ALA A 164 -1.38 10.78 11.31
N THR A 165 -1.91 10.47 10.12
CA THR A 165 -2.23 11.45 9.07
C THR A 165 -3.74 11.59 8.91
N LEU A 166 -4.19 12.78 8.48
CA LEU A 166 -5.60 13.12 8.29
C LEU A 166 -5.83 13.69 6.88
N ARG A 167 -6.86 13.20 6.20
CA ARG A 167 -7.55 13.92 5.14
C ARG A 167 -9.00 14.16 5.54
N MET A 168 -9.47 15.37 5.28
CA MET A 168 -10.82 15.78 5.65
C MET A 168 -11.39 16.68 4.57
N ASP A 169 -12.68 16.59 4.34
CA ASP A 169 -13.41 17.54 3.50
C ASP A 169 -14.70 18.01 4.19
N VAL A 170 -15.16 19.17 3.73
CA VAL A 170 -16.49 19.69 4.03
C VAL A 170 -17.15 20.07 2.73
N THR A 171 -18.28 19.43 2.45
CA THR A 171 -19.02 19.53 1.20
C THR A 171 -20.52 19.66 1.50
N PRO A 172 -21.40 19.85 0.51
CA PRO A 172 -22.85 19.73 0.69
C PRO A 172 -23.29 18.36 1.22
N LEU A 173 -22.45 17.30 1.07
CA LEU A 173 -22.72 15.97 1.62
C LEU A 173 -22.31 15.84 3.09
N GLY A 174 -21.71 16.86 3.71
CA GLY A 174 -21.27 16.88 5.10
C GLY A 174 -19.76 16.98 5.27
N LEU A 175 -19.29 16.63 6.48
CA LEU A 175 -17.89 16.47 6.81
C LEU A 175 -17.51 15.00 6.65
N HIS A 176 -16.39 14.72 5.98
CA HIS A 176 -15.78 13.40 5.89
C HIS A 176 -14.33 13.50 6.38
N ALA A 177 -13.90 12.54 7.18
CA ALA A 177 -12.53 12.47 7.67
C ALA A 177 -11.99 11.04 7.58
N SER A 178 -10.77 10.92 7.09
CA SER A 178 -10.00 9.68 7.01
C SER A 178 -8.70 9.84 7.77
N VAL A 179 -8.48 8.98 8.76
CA VAL A 179 -7.27 8.96 9.57
C VAL A 179 -6.53 7.66 9.31
N ARG A 180 -5.26 7.74 8.90
CA ARG A 180 -4.32 6.63 8.83
C ARG A 180 -3.40 6.68 10.05
N SER A 181 -3.27 5.57 10.77
CA SER A 181 -2.41 5.46 11.95
C SER A 181 -1.92 4.02 12.12
N PRO A 182 -0.72 3.80 12.65
CA PRO A 182 -0.22 2.47 13.04
C PRO A 182 -1.10 1.77 14.07
N SER A 183 -1.77 2.53 14.94
CA SER A 183 -2.71 1.99 15.94
C SER A 183 -4.04 1.50 15.32
N GLY A 184 -4.24 1.74 14.02
CA GLY A 184 -5.42 1.40 13.23
C GLY A 184 -6.05 2.62 12.58
N GLY A 185 -6.41 2.50 11.30
CA GLY A 185 -7.14 3.54 10.56
C GLY A 185 -8.57 3.68 11.04
N TRP A 186 -9.11 4.89 10.98
CA TRP A 186 -10.50 5.18 11.35
C TRP A 186 -11.06 6.38 10.59
N TYR A 187 -12.38 6.49 10.61
CA TYR A 187 -13.13 7.44 9.78
C TYR A 187 -14.22 8.15 10.56
N VAL A 188 -14.62 9.32 10.05
CA VAL A 188 -15.85 10.03 10.45
C VAL A 188 -16.58 10.38 9.16
N ASP A 189 -17.76 9.79 8.97
CA ASP A 189 -18.60 10.01 7.79
C ASP A 189 -20.05 10.23 8.20
N PRO A 190 -20.88 10.95 7.41
CA PRO A 190 -22.33 10.96 7.58
C PRO A 190 -22.89 9.54 7.59
N TYR A 191 -23.69 9.20 8.60
CA TYR A 191 -24.18 7.81 8.77
C TYR A 191 -25.27 7.45 7.76
N TYR A 192 -26.11 8.39 7.40
CA TYR A 192 -27.21 8.19 6.43
C TYR A 192 -26.85 8.81 5.07
N GLN A 193 -27.26 8.14 4.00
CA GLN A 193 -27.10 8.63 2.64
C GLN A 193 -27.74 10.02 2.47
N ASN A 194 -26.98 10.98 1.96
CA ASN A 194 -27.41 12.35 1.71
C ASN A 194 -28.00 13.08 2.93
N ASP A 195 -27.51 12.79 4.14
CA ASP A 195 -28.01 13.37 5.39
C ASP A 195 -26.84 13.68 6.33
N THR A 196 -26.78 14.92 6.79
CA THR A 196 -25.70 15.43 7.65
C THR A 196 -26.09 15.51 9.13
N GLY A 197 -27.23 14.92 9.53
CA GLY A 197 -27.76 15.04 10.91
C GLY A 197 -27.04 14.13 11.91
N VAL A 198 -26.48 13.00 11.47
CA VAL A 198 -25.78 12.02 12.32
C VAL A 198 -24.53 11.54 11.60
N TYR A 199 -23.43 11.50 12.33
CA TYR A 199 -22.13 11.00 11.88
C TYR A 199 -21.80 9.69 12.58
N ALA A 200 -21.14 8.80 11.87
CA ALA A 200 -20.50 7.60 12.39
C ALA A 200 -19.00 7.82 12.48
N SER A 201 -18.42 7.62 13.67
CA SER A 201 -16.99 7.43 13.85
C SER A 201 -16.74 5.93 14.01
N TYR A 202 -15.88 5.35 13.17
CA TYR A 202 -15.68 3.90 13.12
C TYR A 202 -14.25 3.52 12.71
N GLY A 203 -13.78 2.38 13.24
CA GLY A 203 -12.49 1.81 12.84
C GLY A 203 -12.58 1.13 11.48
N ARG A 204 -11.48 1.14 10.72
CA ARG A 204 -11.38 0.48 9.42
C ARG A 204 -11.81 -0.98 9.49
N GLY A 205 -11.39 -1.70 10.54
CA GLY A 205 -11.77 -3.10 10.78
C GLY A 205 -13.26 -3.31 11.15
N ASP A 206 -14.05 -2.26 11.30
CA ASP A 206 -15.48 -2.34 11.56
C ASP A 206 -16.35 -2.14 10.29
N LEU A 207 -15.74 -1.78 9.16
CA LEU A 207 -16.41 -1.64 7.86
C LEU A 207 -16.70 -3.02 7.26
N GLN A 208 -17.96 -3.28 6.96
CA GLN A 208 -18.42 -4.54 6.36
C GLN A 208 -18.42 -4.48 4.84
N ASN A 209 -17.86 -5.51 4.18
CA ASN A 209 -18.05 -5.70 2.75
C ASN A 209 -19.53 -5.97 2.44
N GLN A 210 -20.14 -5.13 1.58
CA GLN A 210 -21.54 -5.17 1.20
C GLN A 210 -21.78 -5.74 -0.20
N HIS A 211 -20.73 -5.87 -1.01
CA HIS A 211 -20.83 -6.05 -2.46
C HIS A 211 -20.37 -7.45 -2.92
N GLY A 212 -20.04 -8.35 -1.97
CA GLY A 212 -19.44 -9.63 -2.33
C GLY A 212 -17.97 -9.50 -2.72
N PRO A 213 -17.38 -10.50 -3.38
CA PRO A 213 -16.01 -10.41 -3.86
C PRO A 213 -15.90 -9.31 -4.93
N LEU A 214 -14.76 -8.61 -4.92
CA LEU A 214 -14.35 -7.70 -5.99
C LEU A 214 -14.43 -8.43 -7.34
N ILE A 215 -14.93 -7.76 -8.37
CA ILE A 215 -14.89 -8.27 -9.74
C ILE A 215 -13.93 -7.35 -10.48
N GLU A 216 -12.76 -7.86 -10.82
CA GLU A 216 -11.95 -7.24 -11.85
C GLU A 216 -12.40 -7.85 -13.17
N GLY A 217 -12.67 -6.99 -14.16
CA GLY A 217 -13.26 -7.39 -15.42
C GLY A 217 -12.35 -8.39 -16.12
N ASP A 218 -12.83 -9.61 -16.32
CA ASP A 218 -12.24 -10.50 -17.29
C ASP A 218 -12.27 -9.78 -18.64
N LEU A 219 -11.09 -9.67 -19.26
CA LEU A 219 -10.99 -9.15 -20.61
C LEU A 219 -11.55 -10.23 -21.56
N ASP A 220 -12.89 -10.27 -21.72
CA ASP A 220 -13.54 -11.04 -22.79
C ASP A 220 -13.16 -10.53 -24.19
N GLU A 221 -12.47 -9.40 -24.26
CA GLU A 221 -11.82 -8.85 -25.45
C GLU A 221 -10.32 -9.17 -25.41
N ALA A 222 -9.66 -9.14 -26.58
CA ALA A 222 -8.23 -9.42 -26.67
C ALA A 222 -7.43 -8.55 -25.69
N SER A 223 -6.60 -9.19 -24.88
CA SER A 223 -5.78 -8.54 -23.87
C SER A 223 -4.31 -8.86 -24.07
N LEU A 224 -3.44 -7.91 -23.71
CA LEU A 224 -2.00 -8.09 -23.59
C LEU A 224 -1.54 -7.77 -22.18
N SER A 225 -0.75 -8.65 -21.63
CA SER A 225 0.02 -8.41 -20.41
C SER A 225 1.51 -8.58 -20.70
N LEU A 226 2.29 -7.65 -20.20
CA LEU A 226 3.73 -7.69 -20.23
C LEU A 226 4.24 -8.14 -18.87
N SER A 227 5.35 -8.88 -18.83
CA SER A 227 5.93 -9.32 -17.56
C SER A 227 6.37 -8.14 -16.68
N ARG A 228 6.62 -6.96 -17.30
CA ARG A 228 6.98 -5.70 -16.64
C ARG A 228 6.53 -4.52 -17.48
N SER A 229 6.39 -3.36 -16.85
CA SER A 229 6.19 -2.07 -17.55
C SER A 229 7.53 -1.46 -18.01
N PHE A 230 8.66 -1.91 -17.43
CA PHE A 230 10.01 -1.44 -17.71
C PHE A 230 10.94 -2.61 -17.98
N TYR A 231 11.77 -2.48 -19.01
CA TYR A 231 12.82 -3.43 -19.39
C TYR A 231 14.14 -2.69 -19.54
N LYS A 232 15.24 -3.38 -19.26
CA LYS A 232 16.58 -2.84 -19.54
C LYS A 232 16.88 -2.93 -21.03
N GLU A 233 17.67 -1.99 -21.57
CA GLU A 233 18.13 -2.08 -22.95
C GLU A 233 18.88 -3.40 -23.18
N GLY A 234 18.49 -4.11 -24.24
CA GLY A 234 19.03 -5.44 -24.56
C GLY A 234 18.36 -6.59 -23.81
N GLU A 235 17.35 -6.34 -22.98
CA GLU A 235 16.56 -7.38 -22.31
C GLU A 235 15.45 -7.90 -23.23
N ALA A 236 15.08 -9.18 -23.08
CA ALA A 236 13.94 -9.76 -23.79
C ALA A 236 12.62 -9.34 -23.13
N VAL A 237 11.58 -9.11 -23.95
CA VAL A 237 10.25 -8.68 -23.46
C VAL A 237 9.29 -9.87 -23.55
N ASP A 238 8.89 -10.40 -22.39
CA ASP A 238 7.91 -11.47 -22.30
C ASP A 238 6.48 -10.92 -22.36
N VAL A 239 5.74 -11.41 -23.36
CA VAL A 239 4.38 -11.00 -23.69
C VAL A 239 3.44 -12.17 -23.52
N ARG A 240 2.31 -11.94 -22.87
CA ARG A 240 1.18 -12.86 -22.83
C ARG A 240 -0.06 -12.14 -23.35
N GLY A 241 -0.94 -12.86 -24.00
CA GLY A 241 -2.22 -12.31 -24.45
C GLY A 241 -3.32 -13.35 -24.37
N ALA A 242 -4.55 -12.90 -24.27
CA ALA A 242 -5.75 -13.73 -24.24
C ALA A 242 -6.87 -13.09 -25.05
N GLY A 243 -8.00 -13.79 -25.24
CA GLY A 243 -9.18 -13.27 -25.96
C GLY A 243 -9.05 -13.28 -27.49
N PHE A 244 -8.05 -13.98 -28.06
CA PHE A 244 -7.92 -14.18 -29.51
C PHE A 244 -8.72 -15.41 -29.97
N ALA A 245 -9.05 -15.44 -31.24
CA ALA A 245 -9.73 -16.63 -31.79
C ALA A 245 -8.81 -17.88 -31.69
N PRO A 246 -9.29 -19.02 -31.13
CA PRO A 246 -8.48 -20.24 -31.03
C PRO A 246 -7.90 -20.66 -32.37
N GLY A 247 -6.58 -20.90 -32.40
CA GLY A 247 -5.85 -21.28 -33.62
C GLY A 247 -5.57 -20.12 -34.60
N ALA A 248 -5.97 -18.90 -34.29
CA ALA A 248 -5.72 -17.72 -35.14
C ALA A 248 -4.25 -17.32 -35.12
N SER A 249 -3.75 -16.78 -36.23
CA SER A 249 -2.46 -16.09 -36.27
C SER A 249 -2.64 -14.69 -35.71
N VAL A 250 -1.93 -14.40 -34.62
CA VAL A 250 -1.92 -13.11 -33.97
C VAL A 250 -0.65 -12.38 -34.35
N THR A 251 -0.79 -11.21 -34.96
CA THR A 251 0.35 -10.34 -35.29
C THR A 251 0.58 -9.37 -34.13
N LEU A 252 1.76 -9.45 -33.52
CA LEU A 252 2.23 -8.50 -32.52
C LEU A 252 3.12 -7.46 -33.21
N SER A 253 2.93 -6.18 -32.91
CA SER A 253 3.71 -5.08 -33.49
C SER A 253 4.12 -4.09 -32.42
N VAL A 254 5.41 -3.81 -32.32
CA VAL A 254 5.96 -2.78 -31.42
C VAL A 254 6.13 -1.49 -32.20
N ARG A 255 5.67 -0.38 -31.64
CA ARG A 255 5.81 0.96 -32.16
C ARG A 255 6.37 1.87 -31.09
N GLY A 256 7.05 2.96 -31.49
CA GLY A 256 7.27 4.08 -30.57
C GLY A 256 5.93 4.66 -30.14
N GLU A 257 5.83 5.13 -28.91
CA GLU A 257 4.59 5.74 -28.40
C GLU A 257 4.21 6.96 -29.26
N GLY A 258 3.01 6.90 -29.85
CA GLY A 258 2.55 7.92 -30.81
C GLY A 258 2.96 7.71 -32.28
N ASP A 259 3.79 6.71 -32.60
CA ASP A 259 4.20 6.40 -33.96
C ASP A 259 3.20 5.51 -34.69
N SER A 260 3.06 5.72 -36.00
CA SER A 260 2.23 4.88 -36.86
C SER A 260 2.99 3.67 -37.45
N ALA A 261 4.32 3.75 -37.55
CA ALA A 261 5.17 2.69 -38.14
C ALA A 261 5.60 1.67 -37.08
N ALA A 262 5.49 0.37 -37.41
CA ALA A 262 6.01 -0.69 -36.56
C ALA A 262 7.54 -0.75 -36.64
N LEU A 263 8.20 -0.74 -35.48
CA LEU A 263 9.65 -0.94 -35.36
C LEU A 263 10.02 -2.42 -35.41
N HIS A 264 9.16 -3.26 -34.82
CA HIS A 264 9.32 -4.72 -34.79
C HIS A 264 7.96 -5.40 -34.89
N SER A 265 7.89 -6.55 -35.57
CA SER A 265 6.66 -7.34 -35.64
C SER A 265 6.98 -8.81 -35.55
N VAL A 266 6.13 -9.57 -34.86
CA VAL A 266 6.22 -11.02 -34.72
C VAL A 266 4.82 -11.64 -34.79
N ASN A 267 4.71 -12.84 -35.31
CA ASN A 267 3.46 -13.60 -35.37
C ASN A 267 3.48 -14.75 -34.37
N ALA A 268 2.36 -14.95 -33.68
CA ALA A 268 2.11 -16.07 -32.80
C ALA A 268 0.82 -16.78 -33.21
N VAL A 269 0.63 -18.02 -32.76
CA VAL A 269 -0.62 -18.75 -32.97
C VAL A 269 -1.31 -18.87 -31.59
N ALA A 270 -2.55 -18.42 -31.50
CA ALA A 270 -3.35 -18.57 -30.29
C ALA A 270 -3.64 -20.08 -30.04
N ASP A 271 -3.50 -20.49 -28.79
CA ASP A 271 -3.83 -21.86 -28.37
C ASP A 271 -5.36 -22.13 -28.38
N GLN A 272 -5.77 -23.34 -27.95
CA GLN A 272 -7.18 -23.73 -27.92
C GLN A 272 -8.04 -22.90 -26.91
N LYS A 273 -7.39 -22.12 -26.04
CA LYS A 273 -8.06 -21.20 -25.10
C LYS A 273 -8.04 -19.75 -25.61
N GLY A 274 -7.50 -19.49 -26.81
CA GLY A 274 -7.34 -18.13 -27.32
C GLY A 274 -6.18 -17.36 -26.69
N THR A 275 -5.19 -18.04 -26.07
CA THR A 275 -4.05 -17.41 -25.42
C THR A 275 -2.79 -17.46 -26.29
N ILE A 276 -1.92 -16.48 -26.16
CA ILE A 276 -0.58 -16.42 -26.75
C ILE A 276 0.46 -16.20 -25.67
N ALA A 277 1.67 -16.74 -25.89
CA ALA A 277 2.86 -16.41 -25.12
C ALA A 277 4.01 -16.20 -26.10
N VAL A 278 4.62 -15.02 -26.08
CA VAL A 278 5.67 -14.61 -27.02
C VAL A 278 6.77 -13.89 -26.24
N THR A 279 8.01 -14.18 -26.59
CA THR A 279 9.15 -13.40 -26.10
C THR A 279 9.71 -12.57 -27.26
N LEU A 280 9.66 -11.25 -27.16
CA LEU A 280 10.39 -10.38 -28.10
C LEU A 280 11.90 -10.52 -27.78
N PRO A 281 12.75 -10.73 -28.78
CA PRO A 281 14.15 -11.00 -28.53
C PRO A 281 14.87 -9.78 -27.94
N ALA A 282 15.93 -10.03 -27.18
CA ALA A 282 16.82 -9.01 -26.69
C ALA A 282 17.27 -8.05 -27.80
N GLY A 283 17.14 -6.75 -27.58
CA GLY A 283 17.48 -5.73 -28.59
C GLY A 283 16.45 -5.53 -29.71
N ALA A 284 15.24 -6.10 -29.57
CA ALA A 284 14.13 -5.83 -30.52
C ALA A 284 13.76 -4.35 -30.56
N VAL A 285 13.98 -3.62 -29.45
CA VAL A 285 13.77 -2.19 -29.32
C VAL A 285 14.90 -1.56 -28.50
N SER A 286 15.24 -0.31 -28.81
CA SER A 286 16.23 0.50 -28.09
C SER A 286 15.58 1.26 -26.94
N LEU A 287 16.32 2.21 -26.32
CA LEU A 287 15.78 3.08 -25.28
C LEU A 287 14.55 3.86 -25.76
N GLY A 288 13.50 3.93 -24.95
CA GLY A 288 12.29 4.68 -25.28
C GLY A 288 11.00 4.19 -24.64
N ALA A 289 9.90 4.84 -25.00
CA ALA A 289 8.54 4.43 -24.69
C ALA A 289 7.91 3.78 -25.94
N PHE A 290 7.24 2.66 -25.75
CA PHE A 290 6.70 1.83 -26.81
C PHE A 290 5.26 1.40 -26.51
N GLU A 291 4.52 1.16 -27.58
CA GLU A 291 3.23 0.50 -27.56
C GLU A 291 3.36 -0.85 -28.30
N LEU A 292 3.04 -1.93 -27.60
CA LEU A 292 2.91 -3.25 -28.20
C LEU A 292 1.44 -3.47 -28.54
N SER A 293 1.13 -3.68 -29.80
CA SER A 293 -0.21 -4.06 -30.26
C SER A 293 -0.23 -5.52 -30.71
N ALA A 294 -1.34 -6.22 -30.48
CA ALA A 294 -1.59 -7.56 -30.99
C ALA A 294 -2.97 -7.63 -31.67
N SER A 295 -3.06 -8.31 -32.81
CA SER A 295 -4.31 -8.47 -33.55
C SER A 295 -4.36 -9.81 -34.29
N ASP A 296 -5.53 -10.46 -34.23
CA ASP A 296 -5.86 -11.64 -35.04
C ASP A 296 -6.71 -11.31 -36.28
N GLY A 297 -6.84 -10.00 -36.58
CA GLY A 297 -7.68 -9.46 -37.67
C GLY A 297 -9.15 -9.27 -37.30
N ARG A 298 -9.62 -9.80 -36.17
CA ARG A 298 -10.96 -9.59 -35.60
C ARG A 298 -10.88 -8.83 -34.26
N ASN A 299 -9.99 -9.28 -33.40
CA ASN A 299 -9.73 -8.71 -32.10
C ASN A 299 -8.37 -8.01 -32.12
N SER A 300 -8.26 -6.89 -31.47
CA SER A 300 -7.00 -6.15 -31.33
C SER A 300 -6.91 -5.52 -29.95
N THR A 301 -5.69 -5.47 -29.44
CA THR A 301 -5.39 -4.89 -28.12
C THR A 301 -3.99 -4.28 -28.13
N SER A 302 -3.68 -3.41 -27.19
CA SER A 302 -2.33 -2.88 -27.01
C SER A 302 -1.96 -2.71 -25.54
N ALA A 303 -0.65 -2.74 -25.28
CA ALA A 303 -0.08 -2.50 -23.97
C ALA A 303 1.18 -1.61 -24.08
N PRO A 304 1.32 -0.56 -23.27
CA PRO A 304 2.52 0.27 -23.26
C PRO A 304 3.63 -0.39 -22.47
N PHE A 305 4.90 -0.10 -22.83
CA PHE A 305 6.07 -0.45 -22.05
C PHE A 305 7.23 0.50 -22.33
N ARG A 306 8.27 0.43 -21.50
CA ARG A 306 9.45 1.27 -21.66
C ARG A 306 10.72 0.42 -21.64
N VAL A 307 11.72 0.86 -22.39
CA VAL A 307 13.08 0.34 -22.33
C VAL A 307 13.98 1.44 -21.78
N VAL A 308 14.71 1.14 -20.71
CA VAL A 308 15.57 2.06 -19.96
C VAL A 308 17.02 1.57 -19.98
N ASP A 309 17.97 2.46 -19.76
CA ASP A 309 19.41 2.15 -19.80
C ASP A 309 19.94 1.43 -18.55
N GLU A 310 19.25 1.57 -17.43
CA GLU A 310 19.62 0.90 -16.19
C GLU A 310 18.45 0.08 -15.64
N GLU A 311 18.76 -1.01 -14.93
CA GLU A 311 17.77 -1.72 -14.12
C GLU A 311 17.17 -0.73 -13.11
N MET A 312 15.82 -0.70 -12.97
CA MET A 312 15.16 0.20 -12.02
C MET A 312 15.92 0.19 -10.70
N SER A 313 16.45 1.34 -10.31
CA SER A 313 17.18 1.47 -9.05
C SER A 313 16.26 1.01 -7.91
N PRO A 314 16.66 0.02 -7.11
CA PRO A 314 15.78 -0.52 -6.06
C PRO A 314 15.56 0.45 -4.89
N LEU A 315 16.04 1.67 -4.96
CA LEU A 315 16.05 2.66 -3.88
C LEU A 315 15.51 4.02 -4.35
N ALA A 316 14.32 4.02 -4.96
CA ALA A 316 13.62 5.27 -5.20
C ALA A 316 13.16 5.85 -3.86
N ALA A 317 13.64 7.05 -3.52
CA ALA A 317 13.14 7.81 -2.39
C ALA A 317 12.17 8.89 -2.87
N THR A 318 11.11 9.14 -2.12
CA THR A 318 10.17 10.24 -2.33
C THR A 318 10.21 11.19 -1.14
N GLY A 319 9.56 12.35 -1.26
CA GLY A 319 9.47 13.34 -0.20
C GLY A 319 9.84 14.73 -0.67
N ASN A 320 11.03 14.93 -1.24
CA ASN A 320 11.53 16.24 -1.65
C ASN A 320 10.72 16.90 -2.79
N VAL A 321 10.00 16.10 -3.56
CA VAL A 321 9.26 16.55 -4.74
C VAL A 321 7.80 16.12 -4.63
N LEU A 322 6.89 17.09 -4.63
CA LEU A 322 5.46 16.86 -4.81
C LEU A 322 5.12 16.90 -6.30
N ARG A 323 4.42 15.85 -6.76
CA ARG A 323 3.94 15.72 -8.14
C ARG A 323 2.43 15.87 -8.18
N THR A 324 1.95 16.93 -8.77
CA THR A 324 0.50 17.17 -8.91
C THR A 324 0.02 16.74 -10.28
N TYR A 325 -1.00 15.86 -10.30
CA TYR A 325 -1.65 15.39 -11.53
C TYR A 325 -3.08 15.89 -11.60
N ARG A 326 -3.44 16.47 -12.74
CA ARG A 326 -4.79 16.92 -13.06
C ARG A 326 -5.63 15.71 -13.48
N LEU A 327 -6.71 15.45 -12.74
CA LEU A 327 -7.57 14.27 -12.92
C LEU A 327 -8.89 14.65 -13.61
N ALA A 328 -9.15 14.03 -14.76
CA ALA A 328 -10.44 14.07 -15.45
C ALA A 328 -11.30 12.86 -15.00
N LEU A 329 -12.20 13.07 -14.06
CA LEU A 329 -13.09 12.01 -13.53
C LEU A 329 -14.47 12.10 -14.17
N VAL A 330 -14.79 11.15 -15.06
CA VAL A 330 -16.12 11.00 -15.67
C VAL A 330 -17.03 10.21 -14.72
N THR A 331 -18.31 10.53 -14.64
CA THR A 331 -19.31 9.77 -13.87
C THR A 331 -20.56 9.53 -14.69
N ASP A 332 -21.26 8.44 -14.37
CA ASP A 332 -22.44 7.94 -15.07
C ASP A 332 -23.76 8.32 -14.38
N PRO A 333 -24.94 8.08 -14.99
CA PRO A 333 -26.24 8.36 -14.39
C PRO A 333 -26.48 7.60 -13.08
N SER A 334 -25.93 6.40 -12.88
CA SER A 334 -26.12 5.65 -11.63
C SER A 334 -25.38 6.29 -10.45
N TYR A 335 -24.21 6.88 -10.69
CA TYR A 335 -23.48 7.69 -9.71
C TYR A 335 -24.30 8.93 -9.32
N ALA A 336 -24.89 9.61 -10.30
CA ALA A 336 -25.79 10.75 -10.07
C ALA A 336 -27.07 10.37 -9.32
N ASN A 337 -27.62 9.16 -9.57
CA ASN A 337 -28.77 8.64 -8.85
C ASN A 337 -28.47 8.36 -7.37
N TYR A 338 -27.25 7.91 -7.06
CA TYR A 338 -26.83 7.63 -5.68
C TYR A 338 -26.67 8.93 -4.86
N PHE A 339 -25.97 9.93 -5.37
CA PHE A 339 -25.64 11.16 -4.65
C PHE A 339 -26.64 12.30 -4.85
N GLY A 340 -27.47 12.23 -5.90
CA GLY A 340 -28.21 13.36 -6.44
C GLY A 340 -27.37 14.19 -7.41
N ALA A 341 -27.92 14.52 -8.58
CA ALA A 341 -27.18 15.19 -9.66
C ALA A 341 -26.46 16.50 -9.23
N ALA A 342 -27.03 17.24 -8.29
CA ALA A 342 -26.46 18.47 -7.75
C ALA A 342 -25.21 18.22 -6.87
N ASN A 343 -25.03 17.01 -6.37
CA ASN A 343 -23.95 16.66 -5.42
C ASN A 343 -22.82 15.84 -6.07
N VAL A 344 -22.90 15.53 -7.36
CA VAL A 344 -21.91 14.67 -8.04
C VAL A 344 -20.49 15.24 -7.92
N THR A 345 -20.31 16.53 -8.13
CA THR A 345 -18.98 17.17 -7.97
C THR A 345 -18.49 17.11 -6.52
N ALA A 346 -19.38 17.30 -5.54
CA ALA A 346 -19.03 17.15 -4.12
C ALA A 346 -18.57 15.71 -3.79
N ALA A 347 -19.29 14.70 -4.30
CA ALA A 347 -18.93 13.29 -4.12
C ALA A 347 -17.59 12.94 -4.77
N LYS A 348 -17.29 13.48 -5.97
CA LYS A 348 -15.98 13.36 -6.61
C LYS A 348 -14.87 13.95 -5.74
N VAL A 349 -15.11 15.11 -5.13
CA VAL A 349 -14.12 15.76 -4.24
C VAL A 349 -13.85 14.89 -3.00
N THR A 350 -14.89 14.38 -2.33
CA THR A 350 -14.74 13.47 -1.18
C THR A 350 -13.94 12.22 -1.56
N LEU A 351 -14.29 11.58 -2.69
CA LEU A 351 -13.58 10.40 -3.20
C LEU A 351 -12.10 10.70 -3.44
N ILE A 352 -11.80 11.72 -4.22
CA ILE A 352 -10.42 12.04 -4.62
C ILE A 352 -9.60 12.58 -3.44
N ASN A 353 -10.21 13.28 -2.49
CA ASN A 353 -9.54 13.68 -1.26
C ASN A 353 -9.07 12.45 -0.43
N ARG A 354 -9.90 11.39 -0.34
CA ARG A 354 -9.56 10.13 0.33
C ARG A 354 -8.46 9.34 -0.42
N VAL A 355 -8.56 9.23 -1.74
CA VAL A 355 -7.55 8.57 -2.59
C VAL A 355 -6.22 9.33 -2.55
N THR A 356 -6.26 10.65 -2.63
CA THR A 356 -5.07 11.52 -2.55
C THR A 356 -4.30 11.35 -1.23
N GLN A 357 -4.97 11.01 -0.11
CA GLN A 357 -4.26 10.70 1.13
C GLN A 357 -3.22 9.61 0.93
N ILE A 358 -3.61 8.49 0.31
CA ILE A 358 -2.73 7.35 0.07
C ILE A 358 -1.59 7.73 -0.86
N TYR A 359 -1.92 8.37 -1.97
CA TYR A 359 -0.95 8.76 -2.99
C TYR A 359 0.05 9.80 -2.47
N GLU A 360 -0.42 10.79 -1.72
CA GLU A 360 0.45 11.85 -1.18
C GLU A 360 1.32 11.33 -0.03
N ASP A 361 0.73 10.59 0.93
CA ASP A 361 1.46 10.05 2.08
C ASP A 361 2.53 9.01 1.67
N GLU A 362 2.27 8.22 0.62
CA GLU A 362 3.12 7.08 0.24
C GLU A 362 4.05 7.38 -0.95
N THR A 363 3.67 8.26 -1.88
CA THR A 363 4.39 8.46 -3.14
C THR A 363 4.64 9.93 -3.50
N SER A 364 4.26 10.85 -2.62
CA SER A 364 4.35 12.30 -2.89
C SER A 364 3.58 12.73 -4.17
N ILE A 365 2.46 12.04 -4.47
CA ILE A 365 1.59 12.32 -5.60
C ILE A 365 0.29 12.94 -5.11
N SER A 366 -0.05 14.13 -5.61
CA SER A 366 -1.32 14.81 -5.35
C SER A 366 -2.22 14.75 -6.58
N LEU A 367 -3.49 14.37 -6.39
CA LEU A 367 -4.50 14.32 -7.45
C LEU A 367 -5.42 15.53 -7.33
N VAL A 368 -5.66 16.26 -8.42
CA VAL A 368 -6.48 17.47 -8.46
C VAL A 368 -7.52 17.37 -9.56
N LEU A 369 -8.79 17.51 -9.21
CA LEU A 369 -9.90 17.54 -10.19
C LEU A 369 -9.83 18.80 -11.04
N ILE A 370 -9.96 18.64 -12.36
CA ILE A 370 -9.83 19.73 -13.36
C ILE A 370 -10.99 20.71 -13.35
N ASP A 371 -10.76 21.93 -13.84
CA ASP A 371 -11.77 22.99 -13.99
C ASP A 371 -13.00 22.58 -14.82
N ALA A 372 -12.82 21.60 -15.72
CA ALA A 372 -13.87 21.04 -16.57
C ALA A 372 -14.66 19.90 -15.92
N THR A 373 -14.44 19.56 -14.63
CA THR A 373 -15.07 18.42 -13.93
C THR A 373 -16.59 18.38 -14.07
N ASP A 374 -17.28 19.55 -14.02
CA ASP A 374 -18.74 19.59 -14.16
C ASP A 374 -19.23 19.12 -15.54
N LYS A 375 -18.43 19.29 -16.61
CA LYS A 375 -18.74 18.79 -17.96
C LYS A 375 -18.63 17.26 -18.08
N LEU A 376 -17.94 16.64 -17.13
CA LEU A 376 -17.73 15.20 -17.06
C LEU A 376 -18.76 14.50 -16.17
N ASN A 377 -19.78 15.21 -15.67
CA ASN A 377 -20.91 14.68 -14.94
C ASN A 377 -22.01 14.27 -15.95
N LEU A 378 -21.99 13.01 -16.42
CA LEU A 378 -23.02 12.49 -17.33
C LEU A 378 -24.19 11.97 -16.51
N ASN A 379 -24.97 12.89 -15.92
CA ASN A 379 -25.95 12.63 -14.88
C ASN A 379 -27.23 11.92 -15.38
N THR A 380 -27.46 11.90 -16.69
CA THR A 380 -28.66 11.32 -17.29
C THR A 380 -28.33 10.36 -18.43
N ALA A 381 -29.23 9.40 -18.70
CA ALA A 381 -29.10 8.50 -19.85
C ALA A 381 -29.01 9.27 -21.20
N ALA A 382 -29.68 10.42 -21.30
CA ALA A 382 -29.61 11.27 -22.50
C ALA A 382 -28.19 11.84 -22.70
N GLU A 383 -27.49 12.22 -21.60
CA GLU A 383 -26.10 12.70 -21.67
C GLU A 383 -25.12 11.55 -21.92
N MET A 384 -25.33 10.38 -21.34
CA MET A 384 -24.40 9.25 -21.41
C MET A 384 -24.54 8.45 -22.71
N THR A 385 -25.75 7.98 -22.99
CA THR A 385 -26.02 7.02 -24.08
C THR A 385 -26.98 7.54 -25.16
N GLY A 386 -27.47 8.78 -25.00
CA GLY A 386 -28.36 9.42 -25.98
C GLY A 386 -27.61 9.96 -27.18
N ALA A 387 -28.25 9.95 -28.36
CA ALA A 387 -27.82 10.75 -29.49
C ALA A 387 -28.04 12.25 -29.13
N ASP A 388 -27.20 13.12 -29.68
CA ASP A 388 -27.23 14.55 -29.40
C ASP A 388 -26.91 14.96 -27.94
N GLY A 389 -26.32 14.06 -27.18
CA GLY A 389 -25.69 14.35 -25.89
C GLY A 389 -24.45 15.25 -25.99
N PRO A 390 -23.70 15.47 -24.92
CA PRO A 390 -22.55 16.39 -24.94
C PRO A 390 -21.44 15.98 -25.94
N CYS A 391 -21.40 14.72 -26.38
CA CYS A 391 -20.42 14.22 -27.34
C CYS A 391 -20.82 14.39 -28.82
N GLY A 392 -21.83 15.22 -29.14
CA GLY A 392 -22.21 15.50 -30.52
C GLY A 392 -23.36 14.63 -31.01
N GLY A 393 -23.40 14.30 -32.32
CA GLY A 393 -24.46 13.47 -32.92
C GLY A 393 -24.31 11.97 -32.62
N ALA A 394 -23.20 11.54 -31.99
CA ALA A 394 -23.02 10.20 -31.49
C ALA A 394 -23.10 10.19 -29.97
N ALA A 395 -23.58 9.09 -29.37
CA ALA A 395 -23.60 8.89 -27.93
C ALA A 395 -22.18 8.99 -27.34
N CYS A 396 -22.05 9.50 -26.11
CA CYS A 396 -20.79 9.47 -25.38
C CYS A 396 -20.32 8.03 -25.17
N PHE A 397 -21.20 7.16 -24.69
CA PHE A 397 -20.96 5.73 -24.54
C PHE A 397 -22.11 4.92 -25.16
N THR A 398 -21.83 3.74 -25.67
CA THR A 398 -22.90 2.81 -26.00
C THR A 398 -23.52 2.22 -24.72
N PRO A 399 -24.74 1.67 -24.77
CA PRO A 399 -25.32 1.01 -23.59
C PRO A 399 -24.43 -0.10 -23.00
N SER A 400 -23.72 -0.87 -23.82
CA SER A 400 -22.77 -1.89 -23.36
C SER A 400 -21.56 -1.27 -22.63
N GLN A 401 -20.99 -0.19 -23.16
CA GLN A 401 -19.87 0.52 -22.53
C GLN A 401 -20.26 1.23 -21.22
N ALA A 402 -21.55 1.55 -21.04
CA ALA A 402 -22.09 2.21 -19.86
C ALA A 402 -22.59 1.22 -18.78
N SER A 403 -22.49 -0.09 -19.00
CA SER A 403 -23.04 -1.12 -18.10
C SER A 403 -21.99 -1.86 -17.28
N THR A 404 -20.72 -1.79 -17.65
CA THR A 404 -19.62 -2.48 -16.97
C THR A 404 -18.28 -1.86 -17.36
N CYS A 405 -17.26 -2.02 -16.52
CA CYS A 405 -15.89 -1.70 -16.87
C CYS A 405 -15.36 -2.76 -17.84
N SER A 406 -14.94 -2.33 -19.04
CA SER A 406 -14.40 -3.19 -20.10
C SER A 406 -13.35 -2.42 -20.89
N SER A 407 -12.53 -3.11 -21.69
CA SER A 407 -11.58 -2.49 -22.62
C SER A 407 -12.26 -1.52 -23.58
N GLY A 408 -13.49 -1.84 -24.03
CA GLY A 408 -14.32 -0.93 -24.81
C GLY A 408 -14.71 0.34 -24.07
N THR A 409 -15.01 0.25 -22.78
CA THR A 409 -15.26 1.39 -21.88
C THR A 409 -14.00 2.24 -21.72
N LEU A 410 -12.83 1.62 -21.49
CA LEU A 410 -11.54 2.32 -21.35
C LEU A 410 -11.20 3.12 -22.61
N THR A 411 -11.23 2.47 -23.78
CA THR A 411 -10.95 3.11 -25.06
C THR A 411 -11.91 4.27 -25.34
N ARG A 412 -13.19 4.11 -24.97
CA ARG A 412 -14.20 5.16 -25.16
C ARG A 412 -14.03 6.30 -24.16
N ASN A 413 -13.69 6.00 -22.89
CA ASN A 413 -13.45 7.02 -21.87
C ASN A 413 -12.32 7.98 -22.26
N ARG A 414 -11.23 7.44 -22.86
CA ARG A 414 -10.16 8.25 -23.43
C ARG A 414 -10.68 9.32 -24.41
N VAL A 415 -11.57 8.90 -25.31
CA VAL A 415 -12.17 9.82 -26.29
C VAL A 415 -13.13 10.82 -25.64
N VAL A 416 -13.99 10.36 -24.73
CA VAL A 416 -14.99 11.21 -24.07
C VAL A 416 -14.32 12.25 -23.17
N ALA A 417 -13.36 11.86 -22.35
CA ALA A 417 -12.62 12.78 -21.48
C ALA A 417 -11.89 13.85 -22.32
N GLY A 418 -11.19 13.44 -23.37
CA GLY A 418 -10.52 14.37 -24.29
C GLY A 418 -11.49 15.31 -25.01
N LEU A 419 -12.58 14.77 -25.55
CA LEU A 419 -13.59 15.54 -26.29
C LEU A 419 -14.28 16.62 -25.43
N LEU A 420 -14.61 16.30 -24.16
CA LEU A 420 -15.35 17.19 -23.28
C LEU A 420 -14.46 18.16 -22.48
N ALA A 421 -13.26 17.74 -22.11
CA ALA A 421 -12.37 18.51 -21.29
C ALA A 421 -11.17 19.12 -22.08
N GLY A 422 -10.81 18.53 -23.23
CA GLY A 422 -9.55 18.80 -23.94
C GLY A 422 -8.41 17.97 -23.32
N ALA A 423 -7.72 17.16 -24.13
CA ALA A 423 -6.69 16.25 -23.63
C ALA A 423 -5.48 16.96 -23.01
N SER A 424 -5.19 18.20 -23.40
CA SER A 424 -4.14 19.04 -22.79
C SER A 424 -4.47 19.52 -21.37
N ASN A 425 -5.73 19.41 -20.93
CA ASN A 425 -6.19 19.93 -19.64
C ASN A 425 -6.13 18.89 -18.49
N PHE A 426 -5.68 17.66 -18.75
CA PHE A 426 -5.53 16.65 -17.70
C PHE A 426 -4.32 15.73 -17.97
N ASP A 427 -3.85 15.08 -16.91
CA ASP A 427 -2.68 14.20 -16.92
C ASP A 427 -3.06 12.73 -16.69
N VAL A 428 -4.21 12.49 -16.04
CA VAL A 428 -4.83 11.19 -15.84
C VAL A 428 -6.35 11.32 -15.95
N GLY A 429 -7.02 10.32 -16.51
CA GLY A 429 -8.47 10.30 -16.61
C GLY A 429 -9.03 8.95 -16.16
N HIS A 430 -10.23 8.97 -15.57
CA HIS A 430 -10.89 7.79 -15.04
C HIS A 430 -12.41 7.92 -15.20
N ILE A 431 -13.14 6.80 -15.26
CA ILE A 431 -14.60 6.81 -15.18
C ILE A 431 -15.07 6.03 -13.95
N ALA A 432 -15.95 6.63 -13.15
CA ALA A 432 -16.53 6.04 -11.96
C ALA A 432 -18.05 5.80 -12.15
N PHE A 433 -18.47 4.56 -12.02
CA PHE A 433 -19.88 4.12 -12.10
C PHE A 433 -20.49 3.96 -10.70
N GLY A 434 -21.78 4.27 -10.57
CA GLY A 434 -22.60 3.93 -9.42
C GLY A 434 -23.37 2.61 -9.59
N LEU A 435 -22.84 1.66 -10.34
CA LEU A 435 -23.37 0.32 -10.60
C LEU A 435 -22.28 -0.75 -10.39
N ASP A 436 -22.67 -2.04 -10.38
CA ASP A 436 -21.72 -3.15 -10.25
C ASP A 436 -20.93 -3.34 -11.56
N GLY A 437 -19.92 -2.51 -11.75
CA GLY A 437 -19.13 -2.43 -12.97
C GLY A 437 -17.76 -3.10 -12.89
N GLY A 438 -17.33 -3.47 -11.68
CA GLY A 438 -15.97 -3.97 -11.45
C GLY A 438 -14.90 -2.86 -11.56
N GLY A 439 -13.64 -3.25 -11.73
CA GLY A 439 -12.49 -2.36 -11.97
C GLY A 439 -11.66 -2.85 -13.14
N ILE A 440 -11.06 -1.94 -13.89
CA ILE A 440 -10.07 -2.22 -14.94
C ILE A 440 -9.32 -0.94 -15.31
N ALA A 441 -8.03 -1.02 -15.54
CA ALA A 441 -7.25 0.08 -16.09
C ALA A 441 -6.10 -0.39 -16.98
N SER A 442 -5.67 0.47 -17.88
CA SER A 442 -4.45 0.27 -18.66
C SER A 442 -3.21 0.61 -17.84
N LEU A 443 -2.16 -0.21 -17.96
CA LEU A 443 -0.95 -0.12 -17.15
C LEU A 443 -0.02 1.00 -17.64
N GLY A 444 0.44 1.89 -16.72
CA GLY A 444 1.49 2.87 -16.98
C GLY A 444 1.14 4.00 -17.97
N VAL A 445 -0.13 4.38 -18.04
CA VAL A 445 -0.66 5.30 -19.07
C VAL A 445 -0.69 6.76 -18.68
N VAL A 446 -0.40 7.10 -17.42
CA VAL A 446 -0.42 8.51 -16.94
C VAL A 446 0.44 9.40 -17.81
N GLY A 447 -0.09 10.58 -18.18
CA GLY A 447 0.55 11.57 -19.02
C GLY A 447 0.72 11.19 -20.50
N GLY A 448 0.40 9.93 -20.87
CA GLY A 448 0.54 9.40 -22.23
C GLY A 448 -0.74 9.50 -23.07
N ASN A 449 -0.72 8.86 -24.24
CA ASN A 449 -1.86 8.86 -25.16
C ASN A 449 -3.10 8.15 -24.56
N ALA A 450 -2.92 7.10 -23.76
CA ALA A 450 -3.99 6.30 -23.15
C ALA A 450 -4.37 6.76 -21.73
N LYS A 451 -3.97 7.93 -21.28
CA LYS A 451 -4.04 8.43 -19.90
C LYS A 451 -5.43 8.48 -19.26
N ALA A 452 -6.50 8.33 -20.02
CA ALA A 452 -7.87 8.24 -19.49
C ALA A 452 -8.48 6.83 -19.61
N GLN A 453 -7.63 5.79 -19.72
CA GLN A 453 -8.05 4.40 -19.74
C GLN A 453 -8.06 3.80 -18.32
N GLY A 454 -9.03 4.20 -17.51
CA GLY A 454 -9.33 3.65 -16.20
C GLY A 454 -10.82 3.69 -15.91
N CYS A 455 -11.34 2.66 -15.25
CA CYS A 455 -12.78 2.49 -14.94
C CYS A 455 -12.95 1.77 -13.60
N THR A 456 -13.94 2.23 -12.81
CA THR A 456 -14.34 1.62 -11.53
C THR A 456 -15.85 1.71 -11.37
N GLY A 457 -16.50 0.64 -10.86
CA GLY A 457 -17.96 0.66 -10.63
C GLY A 457 -18.39 -0.13 -9.40
N LEU A 458 -19.12 0.52 -8.49
CA LEU A 458 -19.84 -0.13 -7.38
C LEU A 458 -21.21 0.51 -7.16
N PRO A 459 -22.25 -0.29 -6.78
CA PRO A 459 -23.59 0.23 -6.51
C PRO A 459 -23.66 1.18 -5.31
N THR A 460 -22.69 1.09 -4.39
CA THR A 460 -22.52 1.99 -3.25
C THR A 460 -21.13 2.62 -3.33
N PRO A 461 -20.96 3.71 -4.13
CA PRO A 461 -19.65 4.26 -4.46
C PRO A 461 -19.10 5.17 -3.33
N VAL A 462 -19.03 4.62 -2.11
CA VAL A 462 -18.56 5.27 -0.88
C VAL A 462 -17.73 4.32 -0.02
N GLY A 463 -16.91 4.88 0.86
CA GLY A 463 -16.06 4.12 1.79
C GLY A 463 -14.84 3.49 1.11
N ASP A 464 -14.08 2.72 1.89
CA ASP A 464 -12.79 2.18 1.43
C ASP A 464 -12.92 1.09 0.37
N PHE A 465 -14.01 0.32 0.37
CA PHE A 465 -14.25 -0.65 -0.71
C PHE A 465 -14.30 0.01 -2.09
N PHE A 466 -14.77 1.26 -2.17
CA PHE A 466 -14.74 2.01 -3.43
C PHE A 466 -13.45 2.79 -3.60
N ALA A 467 -13.01 3.52 -2.56
CA ALA A 467 -11.87 4.43 -2.67
C ALA A 467 -10.53 3.71 -2.73
N VAL A 468 -10.35 2.62 -1.96
CA VAL A 468 -9.07 1.90 -1.82
C VAL A 468 -9.01 0.69 -2.74
N ASP A 469 -9.94 -0.26 -2.57
CA ASP A 469 -9.88 -1.55 -3.29
C ASP A 469 -10.13 -1.40 -4.80
N TYR A 470 -10.82 -0.32 -5.24
CA TYR A 470 -11.06 -0.06 -6.65
C TYR A 470 -10.36 1.19 -7.16
N VAL A 471 -10.76 2.42 -6.73
CA VAL A 471 -10.27 3.64 -7.38
C VAL A 471 -8.78 3.84 -7.19
N ALA A 472 -8.25 3.61 -5.96
CA ALA A 472 -6.80 3.69 -5.74
C ALA A 472 -6.06 2.57 -6.47
N HIS A 473 -6.63 1.35 -6.54
CA HIS A 473 -6.08 0.20 -7.26
C HIS A 473 -5.99 0.48 -8.76
N GLU A 474 -7.10 0.86 -9.40
CA GLU A 474 -7.13 1.10 -10.85
C GLU A 474 -6.28 2.30 -11.27
N LEU A 475 -6.27 3.39 -10.48
CA LEU A 475 -5.29 4.46 -10.66
C LEU A 475 -3.87 3.93 -10.46
N GLY A 476 -3.63 2.99 -9.53
CA GLY A 476 -2.34 2.32 -9.35
C GLY A 476 -1.84 1.68 -10.65
N HIS A 477 -2.71 0.98 -11.38
CA HIS A 477 -2.37 0.48 -12.72
C HIS A 477 -2.05 1.62 -13.70
N GLN A 478 -2.85 2.68 -13.72
CA GLN A 478 -2.56 3.84 -14.58
C GLN A 478 -1.19 4.46 -14.25
N PHE A 479 -0.73 4.38 -12.99
CA PHE A 479 0.60 4.77 -12.52
C PHE A 479 1.66 3.65 -12.61
N ALA A 480 1.40 2.56 -13.33
CA ALA A 480 2.30 1.42 -13.60
C ALA A 480 2.42 0.36 -12.48
N GLY A 481 1.64 0.43 -11.41
CA GLY A 481 1.59 -0.62 -10.39
C GLY A 481 1.03 -1.92 -10.94
N ASN A 482 1.79 -3.00 -10.87
CA ASN A 482 1.32 -4.36 -11.23
C ASN A 482 0.77 -5.08 -10.00
N HIS A 483 0.00 -6.16 -10.25
CA HIS A 483 -0.47 -7.04 -9.18
C HIS A 483 0.67 -7.69 -8.40
N THR A 484 0.54 -7.75 -7.08
CA THR A 484 1.60 -8.20 -6.16
C THR A 484 1.38 -9.58 -5.57
N PHE A 485 0.20 -10.15 -5.73
CA PHE A 485 -0.18 -11.45 -5.15
C PHE A 485 0.51 -12.65 -5.84
N ASN A 486 0.73 -13.72 -5.08
CA ASN A 486 1.30 -14.99 -5.58
C ASN A 486 0.27 -16.14 -5.67
N GLY A 487 -0.95 -15.93 -5.20
CA GLY A 487 -2.05 -16.89 -5.24
C GLY A 487 -2.45 -17.29 -6.66
N VAL A 488 -3.16 -18.43 -6.77
CA VAL A 488 -3.57 -19.04 -8.05
C VAL A 488 -5.03 -19.51 -8.04
N VAL A 489 -5.80 -19.15 -7.02
CA VAL A 489 -7.19 -19.59 -6.85
C VAL A 489 -8.14 -18.41 -7.02
N GLY A 490 -9.37 -18.63 -7.50
CA GLY A 490 -10.35 -17.57 -7.74
C GLY A 490 -9.85 -16.57 -8.79
N SER A 491 -10.04 -15.28 -8.55
CA SER A 491 -9.57 -14.20 -9.45
C SER A 491 -8.04 -14.08 -9.50
N CYS A 492 -7.30 -14.71 -8.56
CA CYS A 492 -5.85 -14.84 -8.64
C CYS A 492 -5.39 -15.86 -9.71
N ALA A 493 -6.29 -16.66 -10.27
CA ALA A 493 -5.98 -17.59 -11.36
C ALA A 493 -5.89 -16.86 -12.70
N GLY A 494 -5.29 -17.54 -13.70
CA GLY A 494 -5.25 -17.02 -15.07
C GLY A 494 -4.22 -15.94 -15.31
N GLY A 495 -4.56 -14.92 -16.10
CA GLY A 495 -3.69 -13.85 -16.56
C GLY A 495 -3.45 -12.70 -15.57
N ASN A 496 -4.22 -12.61 -14.50
CA ASN A 496 -4.19 -11.46 -13.57
C ASN A 496 -2.90 -11.39 -12.72
N ARG A 497 -2.23 -12.52 -12.50
CA ARG A 497 -1.01 -12.57 -11.71
C ARG A 497 0.21 -12.07 -12.49
N SER A 498 0.93 -11.10 -11.95
CA SER A 498 2.22 -10.64 -12.47
C SER A 498 3.38 -11.40 -11.82
N ALA A 499 4.00 -12.32 -12.55
CA ALA A 499 5.12 -13.15 -12.03
C ALA A 499 6.32 -12.32 -11.58
N ALA A 500 6.58 -11.19 -12.25
CA ALA A 500 7.68 -10.27 -11.94
C ALA A 500 7.44 -9.45 -10.66
N ASN A 501 6.21 -9.39 -10.19
CA ASN A 501 5.79 -8.51 -9.09
C ASN A 501 5.14 -9.26 -7.94
N SER A 502 4.97 -10.60 -8.01
CA SER A 502 4.30 -11.41 -6.99
C SER A 502 5.17 -11.61 -5.73
N VAL A 503 5.16 -10.61 -4.87
CA VAL A 503 5.92 -10.52 -3.61
C VAL A 503 5.05 -10.73 -2.37
N GLU A 504 3.75 -10.99 -2.53
CA GLU A 504 2.81 -11.24 -1.44
C GLU A 504 2.24 -12.66 -1.51
N PRO A 505 2.26 -13.44 -0.41
CA PRO A 505 1.69 -14.80 -0.42
C PRO A 505 0.16 -14.76 -0.52
N GLY A 506 -0.41 -15.79 -1.16
CA GLY A 506 -1.86 -15.89 -1.36
C GLY A 506 -2.42 -14.70 -2.11
N SER A 507 -3.52 -14.13 -1.61
CA SER A 507 -4.16 -12.93 -2.18
C SER A 507 -3.34 -11.66 -2.00
N GLY A 508 -2.35 -11.66 -1.09
CA GLY A 508 -1.76 -10.43 -0.60
C GLY A 508 -2.75 -9.57 0.20
N SER A 509 -2.31 -8.38 0.59
CA SER A 509 -3.11 -7.41 1.36
C SER A 509 -2.84 -5.95 1.01
N SER A 510 -1.84 -5.63 0.19
CA SER A 510 -1.58 -4.27 -0.29
C SER A 510 -2.63 -3.80 -1.31
N ILE A 511 -2.55 -2.53 -1.73
CA ILE A 511 -3.50 -1.94 -2.69
C ILE A 511 -3.51 -2.71 -4.02
N MET A 512 -2.34 -3.10 -4.55
CA MET A 512 -2.23 -3.85 -5.81
C MET A 512 -2.38 -5.36 -5.62
N ALA A 513 -2.81 -5.82 -4.45
CA ALA A 513 -3.16 -7.20 -4.18
C ALA A 513 -4.66 -7.48 -4.43
N TYR A 514 -5.05 -8.75 -4.33
CA TYR A 514 -6.43 -9.21 -4.56
C TYR A 514 -7.09 -9.73 -3.28
N ALA A 515 -6.97 -8.95 -2.21
CA ALA A 515 -7.58 -9.32 -0.93
C ALA A 515 -9.10 -9.52 -1.06
N GLY A 516 -9.55 -10.71 -0.71
CA GLY A 516 -10.98 -11.07 -0.70
C GLY A 516 -11.50 -11.80 -1.94
N ILE A 517 -10.73 -11.90 -3.03
CA ILE A 517 -11.22 -12.47 -4.30
C ILE A 517 -10.44 -13.72 -4.80
N CYS A 518 -9.50 -14.24 -4.00
CA CYS A 518 -8.64 -15.38 -4.33
C CYS A 518 -9.09 -16.71 -3.72
N GLY A 519 -10.37 -16.88 -3.39
CA GLY A 519 -10.89 -18.14 -2.85
C GLY A 519 -10.14 -18.62 -1.59
N SER A 520 -9.60 -19.86 -1.60
CA SER A 520 -8.83 -20.42 -0.48
C SER A 520 -7.46 -19.76 -0.27
N ASP A 521 -7.00 -18.93 -1.20
CA ASP A 521 -5.75 -18.17 -1.07
C ASP A 521 -5.95 -16.81 -0.38
N ASN A 522 -7.17 -16.44 0.02
CA ASN A 522 -7.45 -15.17 0.67
C ASN A 522 -6.86 -15.07 2.07
N LEU A 523 -6.29 -13.90 2.38
CA LEU A 523 -5.84 -13.52 3.71
C LEU A 523 -6.91 -12.73 4.48
N GLN A 524 -7.58 -11.80 3.81
CA GLN A 524 -8.53 -10.85 4.41
C GLN A 524 -9.55 -10.36 3.37
N PRO A 525 -10.68 -9.73 3.80
CA PRO A 525 -11.78 -9.34 2.91
C PRO A 525 -11.48 -8.21 1.94
N HIS A 526 -10.57 -7.28 2.26
CA HIS A 526 -10.19 -6.15 1.42
C HIS A 526 -8.79 -5.61 1.75
N SER A 527 -8.22 -4.81 0.86
CA SER A 527 -6.83 -4.34 0.91
C SER A 527 -6.55 -3.37 2.07
N ASP A 528 -5.33 -3.36 2.55
CA ASP A 528 -4.79 -2.31 3.41
C ASP A 528 -4.40 -1.08 2.57
N PRO A 529 -4.58 0.17 3.08
CA PRO A 529 -4.35 1.39 2.30
C PRO A 529 -2.85 1.75 2.22
N TYR A 530 -2.05 0.80 1.76
CA TYR A 530 -0.60 0.92 1.59
C TYR A 530 -0.14 0.29 0.28
N TRP A 531 0.87 0.89 -0.33
CA TRP A 531 1.58 0.28 -1.45
C TRP A 531 2.61 -0.73 -0.92
N SER A 532 2.68 -1.92 -1.53
CA SER A 532 3.86 -2.75 -1.35
C SER A 532 5.09 -2.00 -1.87
N GLN A 533 6.27 -2.32 -1.33
CA GLN A 533 7.50 -1.69 -1.82
C GLN A 533 7.69 -1.91 -3.33
N ARG A 534 7.18 -3.03 -3.86
CA ARG A 534 7.23 -3.33 -5.29
C ARG A 534 6.37 -2.36 -6.11
N SER A 535 5.14 -2.11 -5.69
CA SER A 535 4.26 -1.13 -6.34
C SER A 535 4.81 0.29 -6.23
N PHE A 536 5.37 0.64 -5.07
CA PHE A 536 6.05 1.92 -4.87
C PHE A 536 7.19 2.13 -5.88
N ASP A 537 8.08 1.14 -6.06
CA ASP A 537 9.19 1.20 -7.02
C ASP A 537 8.68 1.44 -8.44
N GLU A 538 7.61 0.75 -8.87
CA GLU A 538 7.02 0.89 -10.21
C GLU A 538 6.39 2.27 -10.43
N ILE A 539 5.60 2.76 -9.48
CA ILE A 539 4.96 4.10 -9.53
C ILE A 539 6.03 5.20 -9.62
N VAL A 540 7.05 5.14 -8.76
CA VAL A 540 8.12 6.13 -8.74
C VAL A 540 8.96 6.08 -10.01
N ALA A 541 9.24 4.89 -10.56
CA ALA A 541 9.96 4.74 -11.81
C ALA A 541 9.22 5.39 -12.99
N LEU A 542 7.89 5.18 -13.12
CA LEU A 542 7.09 5.84 -14.15
C LEU A 542 7.13 7.36 -13.99
N THR A 543 6.81 7.86 -12.81
CA THR A 543 6.65 9.29 -12.53
C THR A 543 7.97 10.07 -12.52
N SER A 544 9.11 9.38 -12.45
CA SER A 544 10.46 9.96 -12.58
C SER A 544 11.05 9.83 -13.97
N SER A 545 10.43 9.01 -14.86
CA SER A 545 10.97 8.71 -16.18
C SER A 545 10.97 9.93 -17.12
N ALA A 546 11.77 9.86 -18.18
CA ALA A 546 11.81 10.91 -19.19
C ALA A 546 10.48 11.02 -19.94
N GLU A 547 10.09 12.24 -20.33
CA GLU A 547 8.93 12.48 -21.17
C GLU A 547 9.20 12.01 -22.62
N SER A 548 8.18 11.48 -23.27
CA SER A 548 8.14 11.23 -24.72
C SER A 548 7.32 12.32 -25.42
N THR A 549 7.24 12.27 -26.74
CA THR A 549 6.53 13.26 -27.55
C THR A 549 5.37 12.59 -28.28
N LEU A 550 4.19 13.20 -28.24
CA LEU A 550 2.97 12.75 -28.91
C LEU A 550 2.56 13.71 -30.01
N SER A 551 2.02 13.18 -31.11
CA SER A 551 1.36 13.99 -32.13
C SER A 551 -0.09 14.26 -31.75
N GLU A 552 -0.56 15.46 -32.05
CA GLU A 552 -1.94 15.90 -31.79
C GLU A 552 -2.95 15.03 -32.54
N VAL A 553 -4.07 14.74 -31.86
CA VAL A 553 -5.27 14.15 -32.50
C VAL A 553 -6.50 14.92 -32.05
N GLN A 554 -7.22 15.46 -33.02
CA GLN A 554 -8.49 16.13 -32.77
C GLN A 554 -9.66 15.33 -33.37
N MET A 555 -10.85 15.51 -32.83
CA MET A 555 -12.07 14.87 -33.33
C MET A 555 -13.13 15.93 -33.61
N ALA A 556 -13.54 16.00 -34.87
CA ALA A 556 -14.70 16.80 -35.26
C ALA A 556 -15.96 15.97 -35.01
N VAL A 557 -16.92 16.53 -34.27
CA VAL A 557 -18.23 15.92 -34.01
C VAL A 557 -19.32 16.75 -34.64
N LEU A 558 -20.27 16.07 -35.31
CA LEU A 558 -21.32 16.70 -36.10
C LEU A 558 -22.70 16.23 -35.62
N ARG A 559 -23.69 17.11 -35.70
CA ARG A 559 -25.11 16.82 -35.47
C ARG A 559 -25.92 17.27 -36.68
N GLY A 560 -26.93 16.49 -37.07
CA GLY A 560 -27.82 16.82 -38.16
C GLY A 560 -27.14 16.95 -39.53
N PHE A 561 -25.96 16.31 -39.73
CA PHE A 561 -25.18 16.39 -40.98
C PHE A 561 -25.30 15.06 -41.76
N ALA A 562 -26.46 14.81 -42.35
CA ALA A 562 -26.74 13.57 -43.06
C ALA A 562 -27.34 13.81 -44.48
N THR A 563 -27.70 15.03 -44.81
CA THR A 563 -28.40 15.35 -46.08
C THR A 563 -27.42 15.94 -47.08
N ASN A 564 -27.43 15.45 -48.32
CA ASN A 564 -26.61 15.96 -49.39
C ASN A 564 -26.82 17.48 -49.58
N GLY A 565 -25.77 18.21 -49.77
CA GLY A 565 -25.77 19.67 -49.91
C GLY A 565 -25.61 20.46 -48.60
N GLN A 566 -25.74 19.80 -47.43
CA GLN A 566 -25.35 20.43 -46.18
C GLN A 566 -23.85 20.67 -46.18
N SER A 567 -23.39 21.76 -45.54
CA SER A 567 -21.97 22.12 -45.53
C SER A 567 -21.55 22.68 -44.19
N PHE A 568 -20.26 22.57 -43.88
CA PHE A 568 -19.58 23.29 -42.81
C PHE A 568 -18.18 23.73 -43.27
N GLN A 569 -17.53 24.58 -42.51
CA GLN A 569 -16.13 24.95 -42.71
C GLN A 569 -15.35 24.67 -41.42
N LEU A 570 -14.06 24.39 -41.55
CA LEU A 570 -13.12 24.36 -40.46
C LEU A 570 -12.27 25.61 -40.45
N SER A 571 -11.99 26.18 -39.31
CA SER A 571 -11.05 27.30 -39.19
C SER A 571 -9.78 26.87 -38.44
N TYR A 572 -8.65 27.44 -38.86
CA TYR A 572 -7.37 27.37 -38.23
C TYR A 572 -6.84 28.79 -38.01
N ASN A 573 -6.61 29.16 -36.74
CA ASN A 573 -6.20 30.52 -36.37
C ASN A 573 -7.08 31.64 -37.00
N GLY A 574 -8.39 31.41 -37.07
CA GLY A 574 -9.36 32.33 -37.61
C GLY A 574 -9.51 32.34 -39.15
N SER A 575 -8.66 31.62 -39.90
CA SER A 575 -8.79 31.43 -41.33
C SER A 575 -9.67 30.22 -41.66
N LEU A 576 -10.59 30.36 -42.60
CA LEU A 576 -11.59 29.32 -42.95
C LEU A 576 -11.09 28.42 -44.09
N SER A 577 -11.43 27.16 -44.02
CA SER A 577 -11.32 26.20 -45.13
C SER A 577 -12.29 26.50 -46.24
N ALA A 578 -12.12 25.90 -47.43
CA ALA A 578 -13.20 25.78 -48.39
C ALA A 578 -14.39 25.02 -47.75
N PRO A 579 -15.65 25.25 -48.19
CA PRO A 579 -16.80 24.52 -47.70
C PRO A 579 -16.68 23.02 -47.91
N ILE A 580 -16.90 22.24 -46.83
CA ILE A 580 -16.97 20.78 -46.83
C ILE A 580 -18.45 20.41 -46.99
N VAL A 581 -18.82 19.79 -48.09
CA VAL A 581 -20.21 19.57 -48.52
C VAL A 581 -20.58 18.08 -48.51
N GLN A 582 -21.63 17.68 -47.79
CA GLN A 582 -22.14 16.33 -47.76
C GLN A 582 -22.59 15.86 -49.16
N GLY A 583 -22.14 14.67 -49.57
CA GLY A 583 -22.37 14.09 -50.88
C GLY A 583 -21.50 14.64 -52.01
N THR A 584 -20.59 15.56 -51.73
CA THR A 584 -19.66 16.15 -52.72
C THR A 584 -18.18 15.93 -52.35
N ASN A 585 -17.67 16.61 -51.34
CA ASN A 585 -16.30 16.51 -50.88
C ASN A 585 -16.17 16.09 -49.39
N TYR A 586 -17.28 15.66 -48.76
CA TYR A 586 -17.24 15.04 -47.42
C TYR A 586 -16.68 13.61 -47.55
N THR A 587 -15.41 13.51 -47.80
CA THR A 587 -14.58 12.32 -47.93
C THR A 587 -13.28 12.54 -47.16
N THR A 588 -12.58 11.49 -46.77
CA THR A 588 -11.30 11.62 -46.05
C THR A 588 -10.33 12.50 -46.82
N GLN A 589 -10.23 12.31 -48.15
CA GLN A 589 -9.35 13.12 -49.04
C GLN A 589 -9.84 14.54 -49.17
N GLY A 590 -11.17 14.80 -49.35
CA GLY A 590 -11.71 16.13 -49.51
C GLY A 590 -11.57 17.00 -48.24
N ILE A 591 -11.75 16.37 -47.05
CA ILE A 591 -11.57 17.05 -45.76
C ILE A 591 -10.08 17.34 -45.55
N THR A 592 -9.20 16.36 -45.83
CA THR A 592 -7.72 16.53 -45.73
C THR A 592 -7.27 17.71 -46.59
N ALA A 593 -7.71 17.77 -47.86
CA ALA A 593 -7.39 18.89 -48.75
C ALA A 593 -7.95 20.24 -48.24
N ALA A 594 -9.23 20.25 -47.79
CA ALA A 594 -9.85 21.46 -47.24
C ALA A 594 -9.10 22.02 -46.02
N ILE A 595 -8.55 21.16 -45.16
CA ILE A 595 -7.75 21.59 -44.00
C ILE A 595 -6.38 22.11 -44.45
N GLN A 596 -5.66 21.38 -45.33
CA GLN A 596 -4.32 21.76 -45.76
C GLN A 596 -4.29 22.99 -46.64
N ASP A 597 -5.41 23.32 -47.28
CA ASP A 597 -5.58 24.55 -48.10
C ASP A 597 -6.04 25.78 -47.31
N ILE A 598 -6.23 25.67 -45.98
CA ILE A 598 -6.59 26.82 -45.13
C ILE A 598 -5.48 27.92 -45.25
N PRO A 599 -5.84 29.19 -45.52
CA PRO A 599 -4.85 30.27 -45.53
C PRO A 599 -4.09 30.35 -44.20
N GLY A 600 -2.74 30.28 -44.28
CA GLY A 600 -1.90 30.26 -43.07
C GLY A 600 -1.59 28.87 -42.55
N TRP A 601 -2.01 27.81 -43.24
CA TRP A 601 -1.58 26.45 -42.90
C TRP A 601 -0.06 26.29 -42.97
N PRO A 602 0.60 25.71 -41.94
CA PRO A 602 2.07 25.67 -41.92
C PRO A 602 2.66 24.84 -43.08
N ALA A 603 3.71 25.35 -43.70
CA ALA A 603 4.40 24.65 -44.78
C ALA A 603 4.99 23.30 -44.30
N GLY A 604 4.71 22.21 -45.04
CA GLY A 604 5.14 20.87 -44.67
C GLY A 604 4.30 20.19 -43.58
N ALA A 605 3.27 20.88 -43.06
CA ALA A 605 2.27 20.26 -42.18
C ALA A 605 1.28 19.42 -42.98
N SER A 606 0.90 18.27 -42.44
CA SER A 606 -0.09 17.40 -43.05
C SER A 606 -1.05 16.84 -42.00
N VAL A 607 -2.24 16.45 -42.46
CA VAL A 607 -3.24 15.74 -41.63
C VAL A 607 -3.70 14.47 -42.32
N VAL A 608 -4.08 13.49 -41.54
CA VAL A 608 -4.76 12.26 -42.01
C VAL A 608 -6.13 12.21 -41.34
N VAL A 609 -7.18 12.23 -42.15
CA VAL A 609 -8.56 12.09 -41.69
C VAL A 609 -8.94 10.60 -41.63
N THR A 610 -9.48 10.16 -40.51
CA THR A 610 -9.90 8.75 -40.25
C THR A 610 -11.27 8.71 -39.60
N GLY A 611 -11.91 7.53 -39.55
CA GLY A 611 -13.16 7.32 -38.80
C GLY A 611 -14.34 8.14 -39.33
N LEU A 612 -14.41 8.42 -40.65
CA LEU A 612 -15.42 9.29 -41.24
C LEU A 612 -16.81 8.65 -41.15
N THR A 613 -17.73 9.38 -40.50
CA THR A 613 -19.16 9.07 -40.41
C THR A 613 -19.98 10.33 -40.55
N ASN A 614 -21.32 10.23 -40.64
CA ASN A 614 -22.18 11.42 -40.62
C ASN A 614 -22.21 12.16 -39.29
N THR A 615 -21.65 11.53 -38.22
CA THR A 615 -21.57 12.12 -36.88
C THR A 615 -20.18 12.68 -36.54
N GLY A 616 -19.20 12.56 -37.46
CA GLY A 616 -17.87 13.12 -37.25
C GLY A 616 -16.72 12.33 -37.86
N PHE A 617 -15.49 12.75 -37.56
CA PHE A 617 -14.24 12.16 -38.05
C PHE A 617 -13.07 12.56 -37.14
N THR A 618 -11.98 11.85 -37.23
CA THR A 618 -10.74 12.09 -36.49
C THR A 618 -9.69 12.72 -37.41
N ILE A 619 -8.95 13.70 -36.89
CA ILE A 619 -7.89 14.46 -37.57
C ILE A 619 -6.57 14.17 -36.87
N ASN A 620 -5.66 13.47 -37.53
CA ASN A 620 -4.34 13.13 -37.01
C ASN A 620 -3.31 14.06 -37.64
N PHE A 621 -2.59 14.83 -36.83
CA PHE A 621 -1.59 15.82 -37.29
C PHE A 621 -0.23 15.17 -37.48
N SER A 622 0.47 15.58 -38.56
CA SER A 622 1.77 15.05 -38.94
C SER A 622 2.60 16.08 -39.72
N GLY A 623 3.74 15.64 -40.26
CA GLY A 623 4.67 16.55 -40.94
C GLY A 623 5.31 17.52 -39.95
N THR A 624 5.36 18.83 -40.27
CA THR A 624 5.92 19.83 -39.36
C THR A 624 5.07 20.09 -38.11
N LEU A 625 3.87 19.52 -38.02
CA LEU A 625 3.01 19.56 -36.83
C LEU A 625 3.13 18.27 -35.99
N ALA A 626 3.95 17.31 -36.38
CA ALA A 626 4.21 16.12 -35.56
C ALA A 626 4.88 16.52 -34.23
N GLY A 627 4.40 15.96 -33.12
CA GLY A 627 4.95 16.22 -31.80
C GLY A 627 4.73 17.63 -31.24
N ILE A 628 3.78 18.37 -31.79
CA ILE A 628 3.44 19.74 -31.38
C ILE A 628 1.97 19.78 -30.93
N ASN A 629 1.69 20.54 -29.88
CA ASN A 629 0.32 20.91 -29.50
C ASN A 629 -0.23 21.92 -30.51
N VAL A 630 -1.23 21.50 -31.26
CA VAL A 630 -1.80 22.27 -32.37
C VAL A 630 -3.06 22.99 -31.88
N PRO A 631 -3.24 24.29 -32.13
CA PRO A 631 -4.51 24.98 -31.81
C PRO A 631 -5.69 24.20 -32.38
N SER A 632 -6.74 24.01 -31.56
CA SER A 632 -7.93 23.28 -31.99
C SER A 632 -8.53 23.93 -33.22
N LEU A 633 -8.83 23.14 -34.24
CA LEU A 633 -9.66 23.56 -35.34
C LEU A 633 -11.06 23.91 -34.82
N GLU A 634 -11.69 24.89 -35.38
CA GLU A 634 -13.06 25.28 -35.02
C GLU A 634 -14.02 24.94 -36.15
N LEU A 635 -15.21 24.44 -35.83
CA LEU A 635 -16.27 24.17 -36.78
C LEU A 635 -17.15 25.42 -36.92
N SER A 636 -17.29 25.89 -38.13
CA SER A 636 -18.00 27.14 -38.48
C SER A 636 -18.92 26.95 -39.68
N ASN A 637 -19.80 27.94 -39.88
CA ASN A 637 -20.66 28.09 -41.09
C ASN A 637 -21.45 26.80 -41.42
N CYS A 638 -22.00 26.13 -40.41
CA CYS A 638 -22.81 24.95 -40.63
C CYS A 638 -24.18 25.34 -41.27
N SER A 639 -24.52 24.70 -42.38
CA SER A 639 -25.75 24.97 -43.13
C SER A 639 -26.76 23.83 -43.03
N GLY A 640 -28.03 24.12 -43.31
CA GLY A 640 -29.09 23.10 -43.36
C GLY A 640 -29.41 22.47 -42.00
N GLY A 641 -29.23 23.21 -40.89
CA GLY A 641 -29.56 22.77 -39.54
C GLY A 641 -28.49 21.90 -38.90
N CYS A 642 -27.32 21.78 -39.51
CA CYS A 642 -26.20 21.08 -38.85
C CYS A 642 -25.60 21.93 -37.72
N SER A 643 -24.93 21.27 -36.78
CA SER A 643 -24.11 21.86 -35.73
C SER A 643 -22.99 20.92 -35.37
N GLY A 644 -21.99 21.38 -34.65
CA GLY A 644 -20.86 20.55 -34.21
C GLY A 644 -19.77 21.34 -33.52
N PHE A 645 -18.72 20.66 -33.14
CA PHE A 645 -17.49 21.23 -32.59
C PHE A 645 -16.30 20.32 -32.86
N VAL A 646 -15.09 20.80 -32.63
CA VAL A 646 -13.88 19.99 -32.64
C VAL A 646 -13.32 19.93 -31.21
N GLY A 647 -12.94 18.73 -30.77
CA GLY A 647 -12.33 18.52 -29.46
C GLY A 647 -10.99 17.79 -29.59
N GLU A 648 -10.09 18.07 -28.67
CA GLU A 648 -8.76 17.47 -28.60
C GLU A 648 -8.82 16.14 -27.84
N ILE A 649 -8.53 15.00 -28.49
CA ILE A 649 -8.56 13.67 -27.87
C ILE A 649 -7.17 13.11 -27.55
N THR A 650 -6.12 13.68 -28.13
CA THR A 650 -4.72 13.49 -27.77
C THR A 650 -4.01 14.82 -27.87
N ALA A 651 -3.40 15.26 -26.77
CA ALA A 651 -2.59 16.47 -26.77
C ALA A 651 -1.25 16.22 -27.47
N GLY A 652 -0.89 17.10 -28.39
CA GLY A 652 0.45 17.09 -29.00
C GLY A 652 1.51 17.66 -28.04
N GLY A 653 2.77 17.32 -28.28
CA GLY A 653 3.90 17.79 -27.48
C GLY A 653 4.40 16.74 -26.50
N ALA A 654 5.14 17.18 -25.48
CA ALA A 654 5.67 16.28 -24.45
C ALA A 654 4.56 15.64 -23.62
N THR A 655 4.73 14.37 -23.28
CA THR A 655 3.87 13.70 -22.29
C THR A 655 3.97 14.39 -20.92
N THR A 656 3.03 14.13 -20.02
CA THR A 656 3.01 14.73 -18.68
C THR A 656 3.13 13.66 -17.58
N ARG A 657 4.00 12.65 -17.79
CA ARG A 657 4.20 11.55 -16.83
C ARG A 657 4.71 12.00 -15.49
N ARG A 658 5.49 13.09 -15.46
CA ARG A 658 6.05 13.65 -14.21
C ARG A 658 5.05 14.49 -13.44
N GLY A 659 3.90 14.82 -14.03
CA GLY A 659 2.97 15.79 -13.48
C GLY A 659 3.56 17.18 -13.33
N ALA A 660 2.86 18.09 -12.67
CA ALA A 660 3.39 19.38 -12.26
C ALA A 660 4.28 19.18 -11.03
N VAL A 661 5.57 19.48 -11.17
CA VAL A 661 6.61 19.28 -10.13
C VAL A 661 6.75 20.53 -9.29
N SER A 662 6.70 20.40 -7.98
CA SER A 662 7.00 21.46 -7.02
C SER A 662 7.86 20.92 -5.88
N ASP A 663 8.59 21.81 -5.20
CA ASP A 663 9.26 21.51 -3.96
C ASP A 663 8.18 21.24 -2.88
N SER A 664 8.25 20.07 -2.24
CA SER A 664 7.36 19.72 -1.12
C SER A 664 7.76 20.43 0.16
N GLY A 665 9.05 20.77 0.29
CA GLY A 665 9.70 21.20 1.52
C GLY A 665 9.87 20.07 2.54
N ASN A 666 9.73 18.82 2.17
CA ASN A 666 9.90 17.60 2.96
C ASN A 666 11.17 16.86 2.53
N SER A 667 11.76 16.06 3.40
CA SER A 667 12.94 15.22 3.12
C SER A 667 12.56 13.75 3.24
N ALA A 668 13.19 12.90 2.42
CA ALA A 668 13.04 11.46 2.58
C ALA A 668 13.78 10.95 3.82
N PRO A 669 13.24 10.00 4.59
CA PRO A 669 13.97 9.34 5.67
C PRO A 669 15.25 8.66 5.17
N VAL A 670 16.29 8.64 6.00
CA VAL A 670 17.53 7.90 5.72
C VAL A 670 17.49 6.57 6.46
N VAL A 671 17.32 5.47 5.72
CA VAL A 671 17.13 4.12 6.27
C VAL A 671 18.44 3.36 6.34
N SER A 672 18.67 2.63 7.44
CA SER A 672 19.87 1.80 7.67
C SER A 672 19.47 0.41 8.18
N VAL A 673 20.08 -0.62 7.57
CA VAL A 673 19.91 -2.03 7.94
C VAL A 673 21.26 -2.74 7.91
N ALA A 674 21.36 -3.87 8.64
CA ALA A 674 22.55 -4.73 8.54
C ALA A 674 22.66 -5.32 7.12
N GLN A 675 23.90 -5.56 6.66
CA GLN A 675 24.17 -6.05 5.30
C GLN A 675 23.63 -7.47 5.02
N GLY A 676 23.44 -8.28 6.05
CA GLY A 676 22.86 -9.62 5.94
C GLY A 676 23.36 -10.58 7.00
N TYR A 677 22.75 -11.76 7.04
CA TYR A 677 23.07 -12.83 7.99
C TYR A 677 22.98 -14.19 7.28
N THR A 678 23.66 -15.19 7.84
CA THR A 678 23.38 -16.60 7.49
C THR A 678 22.54 -17.22 8.60
N ILE A 679 21.35 -17.70 8.27
CA ILE A 679 20.38 -18.22 9.23
C ILE A 679 20.10 -19.72 9.03
N PRO A 680 19.71 -20.46 10.09
CA PRO A 680 19.24 -21.83 9.96
C PRO A 680 17.84 -21.87 9.33
N VAL A 681 17.51 -22.97 8.65
CA VAL A 681 16.15 -23.21 8.15
C VAL A 681 15.18 -23.49 9.28
N ARG A 682 13.90 -23.25 9.05
CA ARG A 682 12.77 -23.55 9.97
C ARG A 682 12.94 -22.95 11.36
N THR A 683 13.58 -21.82 11.47
CA THR A 683 13.86 -21.16 12.75
C THR A 683 13.35 -19.72 12.71
N PRO A 684 12.58 -19.26 13.70
CA PRO A 684 12.14 -17.88 13.81
C PRO A 684 13.32 -16.90 13.85
N PHE A 685 13.12 -15.70 13.31
CA PHE A 685 14.12 -14.63 13.33
C PHE A 685 13.47 -13.25 13.46
N ALA A 686 14.26 -12.26 13.88
CA ALA A 686 13.82 -10.87 14.00
C ALA A 686 14.77 -9.96 13.23
N LEU A 687 14.22 -9.11 12.36
CA LEU A 687 14.98 -8.09 11.64
C LEU A 687 14.76 -6.73 12.29
N THR A 688 15.84 -6.03 12.59
CA THR A 688 15.84 -4.68 13.16
C THR A 688 16.63 -3.76 12.25
N GLY A 689 16.08 -2.60 11.93
CA GLY A 689 16.78 -1.52 11.26
C GLY A 689 16.64 -0.21 12.01
N SER A 690 16.93 0.88 11.35
CA SER A 690 16.74 2.24 11.88
C SER A 690 16.52 3.22 10.73
N ALA A 691 15.90 4.35 11.02
CA ALA A 691 15.92 5.48 10.12
C ALA A 691 16.03 6.80 10.91
N THR A 692 16.51 7.82 10.23
CA THR A 692 16.51 9.21 10.71
C THR A 692 15.82 10.08 9.68
N ASP A 693 15.13 11.10 10.15
CA ASP A 693 14.48 12.10 9.31
C ASP A 693 15.07 13.48 9.59
N ALA A 694 15.29 14.28 8.52
CA ALA A 694 15.90 15.61 8.65
C ALA A 694 14.91 16.65 9.18
N ASP A 695 13.63 16.36 9.08
CA ASP A 695 12.51 17.24 9.45
C ASP A 695 11.91 16.85 10.81
N ASP A 696 12.54 15.91 11.53
CA ASP A 696 12.17 15.39 12.86
C ASP A 696 10.74 14.79 12.92
N GLU A 697 10.24 14.21 11.81
CA GLU A 697 8.97 13.51 11.81
C GLU A 697 9.01 12.18 12.57
N ALA A 698 7.85 11.81 13.12
CA ALA A 698 7.63 10.46 13.63
C ALA A 698 7.57 9.47 12.45
N LEU A 699 8.45 8.48 12.46
CA LEU A 699 8.58 7.50 11.39
C LEU A 699 7.80 6.22 11.69
N THR A 700 7.19 5.66 10.65
CA THR A 700 6.64 4.32 10.67
C THR A 700 7.47 3.39 9.80
N TYR A 701 7.53 2.11 10.17
CA TYR A 701 8.40 1.12 9.59
C TYR A 701 7.62 -0.10 9.11
N MET A 702 8.07 -0.71 8.01
CA MET A 702 7.58 -1.99 7.52
C MET A 702 8.72 -2.81 6.92
N TRP A 703 8.89 -4.04 7.40
CA TRP A 703 9.76 -5.04 6.79
C TRP A 703 8.95 -5.91 5.82
N GLU A 704 9.36 -5.97 4.56
CA GLU A 704 8.72 -6.73 3.50
C GLU A 704 9.70 -7.74 2.88
N GLN A 705 9.26 -9.00 2.71
CA GLN A 705 9.98 -9.95 1.86
C GLN A 705 9.77 -9.55 0.39
N ASN A 706 10.86 -9.49 -0.38
CA ASN A 706 10.84 -9.05 -1.79
C ASN A 706 11.20 -10.18 -2.77
N ASP A 707 11.04 -11.46 -2.35
CA ASP A 707 11.23 -12.61 -3.23
C ASP A 707 9.97 -12.88 -4.04
N ARG A 708 10.15 -13.09 -5.35
CA ARG A 708 9.05 -13.23 -6.32
C ARG A 708 8.75 -14.70 -6.61
N GLY A 709 7.46 -15.02 -6.76
CA GLY A 709 7.03 -16.34 -7.18
C GLY A 709 6.96 -16.47 -8.71
N LEU A 710 7.78 -17.31 -9.33
CA LEU A 710 7.81 -17.46 -10.80
C LEU A 710 6.51 -18.05 -11.37
N ALA A 711 6.07 -19.17 -10.81
CA ALA A 711 4.95 -19.94 -11.36
C ALA A 711 3.61 -19.70 -10.65
N GLY A 712 3.59 -18.91 -9.60
CA GLY A 712 2.47 -18.84 -8.67
C GLY A 712 2.31 -20.15 -7.87
N THR A 713 1.84 -20.03 -6.64
CA THR A 713 1.66 -21.19 -5.77
C THR A 713 0.45 -20.93 -4.87
N GLY A 714 -0.47 -21.88 -4.77
CA GLY A 714 -1.56 -21.82 -3.81
C GLY A 714 -1.01 -21.61 -2.41
N LEU A 715 -1.67 -20.77 -1.63
CA LEU A 715 -1.24 -20.41 -0.29
C LEU A 715 -1.06 -21.64 0.60
N VAL A 716 -2.06 -22.52 0.59
CA VAL A 716 -2.13 -23.74 1.41
C VAL A 716 -1.28 -24.84 0.76
N ASN A 717 0.03 -24.72 0.93
CA ASN A 717 1.00 -25.66 0.35
C ASN A 717 2.24 -25.77 1.25
N ASN A 718 2.62 -26.98 1.65
CA ASN A 718 3.81 -27.30 2.45
C ASN A 718 5.10 -27.43 1.61
N VAL A 719 4.99 -27.38 0.28
CA VAL A 719 6.14 -27.48 -0.64
C VAL A 719 6.39 -26.11 -1.26
N LYS A 720 6.86 -25.17 -0.46
CA LYS A 720 7.22 -23.81 -0.92
C LYS A 720 8.71 -23.75 -1.24
N THR A 721 9.03 -23.78 -2.53
CA THR A 721 10.43 -23.77 -3.01
C THR A 721 10.93 -22.40 -3.42
N ASN A 722 10.03 -21.45 -3.72
CA ASN A 722 10.35 -20.08 -4.13
C ASN A 722 9.20 -19.13 -3.81
N GLY A 723 9.43 -17.83 -4.04
CA GLY A 723 8.45 -16.78 -3.88
C GLY A 723 8.26 -16.31 -2.43
N PRO A 724 7.23 -15.50 -2.19
CA PRO A 724 6.99 -14.91 -0.87
C PRO A 724 6.52 -15.97 0.13
N LEU A 725 7.10 -15.93 1.33
CA LEU A 725 6.77 -16.81 2.44
C LEU A 725 5.99 -16.07 3.55
N PHE A 726 6.20 -14.76 3.69
CA PHE A 726 5.69 -13.94 4.78
C PHE A 726 4.74 -12.88 4.24
N ARG A 727 3.56 -12.74 4.89
CA ARG A 727 2.56 -11.73 4.54
C ARG A 727 3.14 -10.32 4.71
N GLN A 728 2.60 -9.38 3.94
CA GLN A 728 2.81 -7.95 4.14
C GLN A 728 1.61 -7.37 4.91
N PHE A 729 1.67 -6.19 5.38
CA PHE A 729 0.69 -5.33 6.03
C PHE A 729 -0.27 -6.01 7.02
N SER A 730 -1.06 -7.00 6.63
CA SER A 730 -2.03 -7.64 7.53
C SER A 730 -1.36 -8.35 8.72
N THR A 731 -1.97 -8.25 9.91
CA THR A 731 -1.43 -8.86 11.14
C THR A 731 -1.86 -10.32 11.32
N ARG A 732 -2.98 -10.74 10.70
CA ARG A 732 -3.54 -12.09 10.81
C ARG A 732 -4.49 -12.40 9.67
N ALA A 733 -4.78 -13.67 9.47
CA ALA A 733 -5.85 -14.09 8.57
C ALA A 733 -7.24 -13.79 9.19
N VAL A 734 -8.17 -13.36 8.34
CA VAL A 734 -9.54 -12.98 8.72
C VAL A 734 -10.52 -13.87 7.98
N VAL A 735 -10.65 -15.10 8.46
CA VAL A 735 -11.60 -16.11 7.96
C VAL A 735 -12.40 -16.70 9.11
N THR A 736 -13.60 -17.19 8.83
CA THR A 736 -14.45 -17.85 9.81
C THR A 736 -13.93 -19.25 10.15
N SER A 737 -14.51 -19.87 11.18
CA SER A 737 -14.20 -21.26 11.58
C SER A 737 -14.52 -22.30 10.49
N SER A 738 -15.35 -21.95 9.51
CA SER A 738 -15.66 -22.79 8.35
C SER A 738 -14.74 -22.54 7.15
N GLY A 739 -13.73 -21.66 7.28
CA GLY A 739 -12.80 -21.31 6.20
C GLY A 739 -13.33 -20.29 5.18
N THR A 740 -14.48 -19.65 5.47
CA THR A 740 -14.99 -18.53 4.68
C THR A 740 -14.40 -17.21 5.19
N LEU A 741 -14.27 -16.21 4.31
CA LEU A 741 -13.84 -14.87 4.73
C LEU A 741 -14.82 -14.27 5.74
N GLU A 742 -14.30 -13.60 6.76
CA GLU A 742 -15.11 -12.67 7.55
C GLU A 742 -15.50 -11.45 6.72
N TYR A 743 -16.55 -10.77 7.16
CA TYR A 743 -16.96 -9.52 6.47
C TYR A 743 -16.07 -8.32 6.80
N TYR A 744 -15.21 -8.44 7.81
CA TYR A 744 -14.42 -7.33 8.36
C TYR A 744 -12.94 -7.64 8.28
N SER A 745 -12.13 -6.66 7.91
CA SER A 745 -10.66 -6.77 7.92
C SER A 745 -10.08 -6.69 9.34
N PRO A 746 -8.80 -7.05 9.54
CA PRO A 746 -8.13 -6.95 10.84
C PRO A 746 -8.16 -5.53 11.44
N GLY A 747 -8.14 -4.50 10.59
CA GLY A 747 -8.09 -3.08 10.99
C GLY A 747 -6.70 -2.58 11.38
N GLN A 748 -5.82 -3.49 11.81
CA GLN A 748 -4.41 -3.23 12.12
C GLN A 748 -3.51 -3.90 11.08
N ASN A 749 -2.32 -3.34 10.88
CA ASN A 749 -1.32 -3.89 9.98
C ASN A 749 0.08 -3.85 10.62
N GLN A 750 1.10 -4.33 9.90
CA GLN A 750 2.49 -4.42 10.36
C GLN A 750 3.25 -3.07 10.29
N VAL A 751 2.66 -2.01 9.71
CA VAL A 751 3.26 -0.68 9.68
C VAL A 751 3.16 -0.07 11.07
N THR A 752 4.28 0.11 11.75
CA THR A 752 4.35 0.60 13.14
C THR A 752 5.54 1.53 13.35
N GLY A 753 5.57 2.27 14.46
CA GLY A 753 6.75 3.04 14.89
C GLY A 753 7.94 2.18 15.36
N ASN A 754 7.81 0.84 15.39
CA ASN A 754 8.88 -0.08 15.78
C ASN A 754 9.66 -0.55 14.53
N PRO A 755 10.99 -0.28 14.42
CA PRO A 755 11.80 -0.73 13.29
C PRO A 755 12.14 -2.23 13.32
N THR A 756 11.57 -3.00 14.25
CA THR A 756 11.77 -4.45 14.39
C THR A 756 10.51 -5.22 13.99
N ARG A 757 10.67 -6.22 13.11
CA ARG A 757 9.64 -7.22 12.81
C ARG A 757 10.15 -8.62 13.09
N VAL A 758 9.29 -9.45 13.68
CA VAL A 758 9.53 -10.88 13.96
C VAL A 758 8.90 -11.73 12.85
N PHE A 759 9.58 -12.78 12.42
CA PHE A 759 9.17 -13.71 11.37
C PHE A 759 9.26 -15.16 11.89
N PRO A 760 8.13 -15.93 11.90
CA PRO A 760 6.74 -15.50 11.77
C PRO A 760 6.30 -14.49 12.83
N ASP A 761 5.09 -13.95 12.70
CA ASP A 761 4.51 -13.05 13.71
C ASP A 761 4.61 -13.65 15.12
N MET A 762 4.95 -12.82 16.13
CA MET A 762 5.18 -13.27 17.49
C MET A 762 3.98 -14.04 18.09
N ALA A 763 2.75 -13.63 17.76
CA ALA A 763 1.56 -14.35 18.26
C ALA A 763 1.48 -15.77 17.72
N GLN A 764 1.95 -16.04 16.51
CA GLN A 764 2.01 -17.39 15.93
C GLN A 764 3.09 -18.24 16.59
N ILE A 765 4.27 -17.66 16.88
CA ILE A 765 5.34 -18.35 17.62
C ILE A 765 4.84 -18.75 19.00
N LEU A 766 4.24 -17.81 19.75
CA LEU A 766 3.71 -18.04 21.08
C LEU A 766 2.55 -19.07 21.12
N ALA A 767 1.79 -19.16 20.03
CA ALA A 767 0.73 -20.16 19.86
C ALA A 767 1.25 -21.51 19.33
N ASN A 768 2.55 -21.64 19.05
CA ASN A 768 3.17 -22.77 18.35
C ASN A 768 2.48 -23.10 17.01
N ASN A 769 1.99 -22.05 16.30
CA ASN A 769 1.32 -22.17 15.01
C ASN A 769 2.30 -21.85 13.88
N THR A 770 3.38 -22.63 13.79
CA THR A 770 4.44 -22.50 12.79
C THR A 770 4.80 -23.85 12.18
N ASN A 771 5.57 -23.84 11.09
CA ASN A 771 6.16 -25.05 10.53
C ASN A 771 7.56 -25.38 11.10
N ALA A 772 7.99 -24.76 12.21
CA ALA A 772 9.34 -24.88 12.76
C ALA A 772 9.71 -26.34 13.07
N GLU A 773 8.92 -27.04 13.87
CA GLU A 773 9.22 -28.40 14.35
C GLU A 773 9.09 -29.44 13.22
N SER A 774 7.95 -29.46 12.52
CA SER A 774 7.61 -30.51 11.56
C SER A 774 8.11 -30.23 10.14
N GLY A 775 8.39 -28.97 9.81
CA GLY A 775 8.62 -28.49 8.44
C GLY A 775 7.34 -28.30 7.64
N ALA A 776 6.18 -28.49 8.27
CA ALA A 776 4.87 -28.39 7.62
C ALA A 776 3.85 -27.70 8.53
N CYS A 777 2.99 -26.87 7.96
CA CYS A 777 1.77 -26.42 8.61
C CYS A 777 0.72 -27.54 8.64
N PRO A 778 -0.27 -27.51 9.55
CA PRO A 778 -1.36 -28.49 9.57
C PRO A 778 -2.02 -28.59 8.20
N VAL A 779 -2.27 -29.84 7.75
CA VAL A 779 -2.88 -30.08 6.43
C VAL A 779 -4.27 -29.47 6.40
N ALA A 780 -4.49 -28.55 5.45
CA ALA A 780 -5.78 -27.96 5.24
C ALA A 780 -6.73 -28.93 4.55
N SER A 781 -7.98 -28.90 4.96
CA SER A 781 -9.12 -29.34 4.14
C SER A 781 -9.30 -28.38 2.96
N SER A 782 -10.27 -28.64 2.10
CA SER A 782 -10.66 -27.71 1.02
C SER A 782 -11.07 -26.31 1.51
N THR A 783 -11.33 -26.14 2.80
CA THR A 783 -11.68 -24.91 3.48
C THR A 783 -10.75 -24.67 4.67
N PRO A 784 -9.60 -23.98 4.47
CA PRO A 784 -8.63 -23.74 5.53
C PRO A 784 -9.19 -22.80 6.60
N THR A 785 -8.86 -23.08 7.85
CA THR A 785 -9.17 -22.20 9.00
C THR A 785 -8.21 -21.01 9.06
N ALA A 786 -8.56 -19.97 9.84
CA ALA A 786 -7.70 -18.82 10.05
C ALA A 786 -6.30 -19.24 10.55
N ALA A 787 -6.20 -20.15 11.54
CA ALA A 787 -4.92 -20.62 12.04
C ALA A 787 -4.07 -21.33 10.96
N GLN A 788 -4.71 -22.07 10.05
CA GLN A 788 -3.99 -22.70 8.94
C GLN A 788 -3.49 -21.66 7.95
N ILE A 789 -4.33 -20.68 7.57
CA ILE A 789 -3.91 -19.58 6.68
C ILE A 789 -2.80 -18.76 7.33
N ASP A 790 -2.88 -18.48 8.63
CA ASP A 790 -1.81 -17.81 9.38
C ASP A 790 -0.47 -18.55 9.23
N CYS A 791 -0.44 -19.86 9.50
CA CYS A 791 0.77 -20.67 9.36
C CYS A 791 1.30 -20.67 7.92
N PHE A 792 0.43 -20.80 6.91
CA PHE A 792 0.84 -20.84 5.51
C PHE A 792 1.24 -19.48 4.95
N SER A 793 0.76 -18.37 5.51
CA SER A 793 1.13 -17.01 5.07
C SER A 793 2.29 -16.39 5.85
N GLU A 794 2.85 -17.13 6.81
CA GLU A 794 4.04 -16.80 7.59
C GLU A 794 4.93 -18.04 7.70
N PHE A 795 5.29 -18.62 6.56
CA PHE A 795 5.93 -19.94 6.46
C PHE A 795 7.45 -19.84 6.55
N LEU A 796 8.06 -20.48 7.55
CA LEU A 796 9.52 -20.53 7.69
C LEU A 796 10.17 -21.31 6.52
N PRO A 797 11.26 -20.81 5.94
CA PRO A 797 11.94 -21.47 4.82
C PRO A 797 12.46 -22.85 5.21
N THR A 798 12.21 -23.84 4.36
CA THR A 798 12.76 -25.20 4.50
C THR A 798 14.05 -25.34 3.70
N ALA A 799 14.75 -26.47 3.85
CA ALA A 799 15.94 -26.78 3.03
C ALA A 799 15.65 -26.87 1.52
N ALA A 800 14.38 -27.00 1.11
CA ALA A 800 13.96 -27.02 -0.29
C ALA A 800 13.74 -25.62 -0.89
N TYR A 801 13.78 -24.56 -0.10
CA TYR A 801 13.60 -23.19 -0.59
C TYR A 801 14.85 -22.71 -1.34
N VAL A 802 14.63 -22.17 -2.56
CA VAL A 802 15.72 -21.74 -3.47
C VAL A 802 15.73 -20.23 -3.75
N GLY A 803 14.90 -19.45 -3.07
CA GLY A 803 14.87 -17.98 -3.20
C GLY A 803 14.00 -17.46 -4.33
N THR A 804 14.38 -16.30 -4.88
CA THR A 804 13.66 -15.66 -5.99
C THR A 804 13.65 -16.56 -7.21
N ALA A 805 12.49 -16.65 -7.84
CA ALA A 805 12.32 -17.43 -9.07
C ALA A 805 13.30 -17.01 -10.19
N GLY A 806 13.91 -18.01 -10.81
CA GLY A 806 14.86 -17.83 -11.92
C GLY A 806 16.31 -17.57 -11.50
N VAL A 807 16.57 -17.36 -10.22
CA VAL A 807 17.93 -17.27 -9.67
C VAL A 807 18.17 -18.51 -8.82
N ASN A 808 18.78 -19.54 -9.37
CA ASN A 808 19.31 -20.67 -8.63
C ASN A 808 20.55 -20.19 -7.86
N ALA A 809 20.36 -19.32 -6.87
CA ALA A 809 21.43 -18.97 -5.96
C ALA A 809 21.73 -20.17 -5.07
N SER A 810 22.96 -20.62 -5.08
CA SER A 810 23.46 -21.61 -4.11
C SER A 810 24.56 -20.94 -3.30
N PRO A 811 24.35 -20.69 -2.01
CA PRO A 811 23.19 -21.05 -1.20
C PRO A 811 21.95 -20.16 -1.45
N ALA A 812 20.76 -20.70 -1.15
CA ALA A 812 19.49 -19.98 -1.25
C ALA A 812 19.44 -18.79 -0.29
N SER A 813 18.71 -17.75 -0.66
CA SER A 813 18.57 -16.53 0.15
C SER A 813 17.13 -16.02 0.19
N LEU A 814 16.84 -15.25 1.24
CA LEU A 814 15.65 -14.42 1.40
C LEU A 814 16.06 -12.95 1.26
N ASN A 815 15.33 -12.18 0.50
CA ASN A 815 15.57 -10.76 0.31
C ASN A 815 14.50 -9.94 1.03
N PHE A 816 14.93 -9.03 1.90
CA PHE A 816 14.05 -8.17 2.66
C PHE A 816 14.33 -6.69 2.39
N LYS A 817 13.27 -5.87 2.47
CA LYS A 817 13.35 -4.41 2.48
C LYS A 817 12.75 -3.87 3.76
N LEU A 818 13.44 -2.95 4.42
CA LEU A 818 12.85 -2.07 5.44
C LEU A 818 12.44 -0.78 4.77
N THR A 819 11.16 -0.45 4.83
CA THR A 819 10.63 0.83 4.36
C THR A 819 10.32 1.71 5.56
N ALA A 820 10.82 2.94 5.58
CA ALA A 820 10.46 3.98 6.53
C ALA A 820 9.60 5.05 5.83
N ARG A 821 8.59 5.57 6.54
CA ARG A 821 7.60 6.55 6.08
C ARG A 821 7.42 7.64 7.12
N ASP A 822 7.41 8.90 6.70
CA ASP A 822 7.16 10.08 7.55
C ASP A 822 5.68 10.51 7.62
N GLY A 823 4.83 9.89 6.76
CA GLY A 823 3.41 10.25 6.62
C GLY A 823 3.20 11.61 5.95
N ARG A 824 4.17 12.09 5.17
CA ARG A 824 4.12 13.36 4.42
C ARG A 824 4.63 13.20 2.97
N GLY A 825 4.72 11.97 2.51
CA GLY A 825 5.23 11.61 1.20
C GLY A 825 6.72 11.27 1.17
N GLY A 826 7.43 11.42 2.28
CA GLY A 826 8.79 10.94 2.43
C GLY A 826 8.81 9.45 2.71
N VAL A 827 9.24 8.68 1.72
CA VAL A 827 9.37 7.22 1.80
C VAL A 827 10.72 6.82 1.25
N ASN A 828 11.42 5.97 1.99
CA ASN A 828 12.69 5.40 1.57
C ASN A 828 12.87 3.99 2.13
N SER A 829 13.76 3.20 1.53
CA SER A 829 13.99 1.82 1.95
C SER A 829 15.46 1.43 1.91
N ALA A 830 15.80 0.39 2.68
CA ALA A 830 17.09 -0.28 2.61
C ALA A 830 16.89 -1.79 2.53
N THR A 831 17.83 -2.50 1.89
CA THR A 831 17.73 -3.93 1.62
C THR A 831 18.72 -4.74 2.47
N THR A 832 18.29 -5.94 2.86
CA THR A 832 19.18 -6.95 3.49
C THR A 832 18.89 -8.34 2.90
N THR A 833 19.87 -9.21 2.95
CA THR A 833 19.76 -10.58 2.45
C THR A 833 20.08 -11.58 3.55
N LEU A 834 19.19 -12.55 3.76
CA LEU A 834 19.40 -13.67 4.65
C LEU A 834 19.80 -14.90 3.83
N VAL A 835 21.02 -15.38 3.99
CA VAL A 835 21.50 -16.61 3.37
C VAL A 835 21.02 -17.80 4.19
N LEU A 836 20.45 -18.81 3.56
CA LEU A 836 19.95 -20.01 4.22
C LEU A 836 21.04 -21.06 4.34
N ALA A 837 21.18 -21.62 5.54
CA ALA A 837 22.03 -22.79 5.80
C ALA A 837 21.15 -24.05 5.83
N PRO A 838 21.01 -24.81 4.71
CA PRO A 838 20.05 -25.91 4.59
C PRO A 838 20.34 -27.09 5.52
N ASN A 839 21.57 -27.20 6.02
CA ASN A 839 22.03 -28.25 6.93
C ASN A 839 22.02 -27.81 8.40
N ALA A 840 21.58 -26.58 8.72
CA ALA A 840 21.41 -26.06 10.06
C ALA A 840 19.92 -25.76 10.31
N GLY A 841 19.43 -26.10 11.53
CA GLY A 841 18.02 -25.89 11.93
C GLY A 841 17.19 -27.18 11.91
N PRO A 842 16.00 -27.15 12.56
CA PRO A 842 15.52 -26.02 13.36
C PRO A 842 16.26 -25.88 14.69
N PHE A 843 16.55 -24.61 15.06
CA PHE A 843 17.02 -24.25 16.39
C PHE A 843 15.78 -24.14 17.30
N LEU A 844 15.68 -24.96 18.33
CA LEU A 844 14.47 -25.11 19.16
C LEU A 844 14.84 -25.11 20.64
N VAL A 845 14.11 -24.36 21.48
CA VAL A 845 14.14 -24.51 22.93
C VAL A 845 13.46 -25.84 23.29
N THR A 846 14.04 -26.61 24.20
CA THR A 846 13.54 -27.93 24.60
C THR A 846 13.38 -28.04 26.12
N GLY A 847 12.60 -29.01 26.57
CA GLY A 847 12.46 -29.27 28.01
C GLY A 847 11.41 -28.44 28.75
N LEU A 848 10.91 -27.34 28.15
CA LEU A 848 9.87 -26.46 28.70
C LEU A 848 8.62 -26.42 27.81
N ASP A 849 8.42 -27.42 26.96
CA ASP A 849 7.41 -27.41 25.89
C ASP A 849 6.05 -27.98 26.36
N ASN A 850 5.98 -28.56 27.55
CA ASN A 850 4.75 -29.11 28.06
C ASN A 850 4.06 -28.19 29.06
N ALA A 851 2.73 -28.10 28.97
CA ALA A 851 1.95 -27.39 29.97
C ALA A 851 2.06 -28.08 31.36
N GLY A 852 1.94 -27.28 32.43
CA GLY A 852 1.93 -27.79 33.80
C GLY A 852 3.31 -27.97 34.44
N ILE A 853 4.39 -27.61 33.78
CA ILE A 853 5.73 -27.55 34.40
C ILE A 853 5.73 -26.48 35.49
N VAL A 854 6.24 -26.82 36.67
CA VAL A 854 6.39 -25.92 37.82
C VAL A 854 7.86 -25.91 38.24
N LEU A 855 8.48 -24.72 38.24
CA LEU A 855 9.86 -24.55 38.67
C LEU A 855 9.93 -23.57 39.83
N ALA A 856 10.93 -23.77 40.72
CA ALA A 856 11.19 -22.86 41.82
C ALA A 856 11.94 -21.61 41.32
N SER A 857 11.40 -20.45 41.56
CA SER A 857 12.06 -19.17 41.29
C SER A 857 13.12 -18.84 42.35
N GLY A 858 14.08 -18.00 42.01
CA GLY A 858 15.23 -17.73 42.90
C GLY A 858 16.22 -18.89 43.00
N THR A 859 16.09 -19.93 42.15
CA THR A 859 16.97 -21.11 42.13
C THR A 859 17.60 -21.29 40.76
N SER A 860 18.71 -22.04 40.72
CA SER A 860 19.37 -22.36 39.46
C SER A 860 18.66 -23.54 38.78
N GLN A 861 18.36 -23.35 37.50
CA GLN A 861 17.68 -24.32 36.65
C GLN A 861 18.42 -24.49 35.32
N SER A 862 18.21 -25.63 34.66
CA SER A 862 18.76 -25.87 33.33
C SER A 862 17.78 -25.43 32.27
N VAL A 863 18.24 -24.60 31.32
CA VAL A 863 17.54 -24.32 30.05
C VAL A 863 18.23 -25.12 28.97
N THR A 864 17.47 -25.85 28.16
CA THR A 864 17.99 -26.69 27.08
C THR A 864 17.45 -26.28 25.71
N TRP A 865 18.26 -26.48 24.67
CA TRP A 865 17.87 -26.20 23.29
C TRP A 865 18.59 -27.14 22.31
N ASN A 866 18.01 -27.33 21.13
CA ASN A 866 18.65 -28.04 20.04
C ASN A 866 19.54 -27.05 19.26
N VAL A 867 20.85 -27.26 19.29
CA VAL A 867 21.86 -26.45 18.58
C VAL A 867 21.69 -26.56 17.06
N ALA A 868 21.28 -27.71 16.55
CA ALA A 868 20.95 -27.97 15.15
C ALA A 868 22.02 -27.44 14.15
N ASN A 869 23.29 -27.65 14.42
CA ASN A 869 24.45 -27.22 13.65
C ASN A 869 24.66 -25.69 13.54
N THR A 870 23.95 -24.89 14.35
CA THR A 870 24.05 -23.42 14.28
C THR A 870 25.36 -22.86 14.82
N SER A 871 26.12 -23.64 15.63
CA SER A 871 27.45 -23.27 16.11
C SER A 871 28.53 -23.48 15.06
N ALA A 872 28.28 -24.31 14.04
CA ALA A 872 29.20 -24.60 12.94
C ALA A 872 29.01 -23.63 11.76
N ALA A 873 30.02 -23.54 10.87
CA ALA A 873 29.89 -22.82 9.61
C ALA A 873 28.81 -23.46 8.72
N PRO A 874 28.04 -22.66 7.95
CA PRO A 874 28.21 -21.22 7.70
C PRO A 874 27.50 -20.30 8.70
N VAL A 875 26.65 -20.79 9.64
CA VAL A 875 25.92 -19.98 10.62
C VAL A 875 26.85 -19.40 11.68
N SER A 876 27.75 -20.24 12.23
CA SER A 876 28.88 -19.87 13.12
C SER A 876 28.47 -19.13 14.40
N THR A 877 27.26 -19.36 14.93
CA THR A 877 26.76 -18.72 16.16
C THR A 877 27.33 -19.45 17.37
N GLN A 878 28.35 -18.89 18.01
CA GLN A 878 29.09 -19.51 19.12
C GLN A 878 28.39 -19.34 20.46
N ASN A 879 27.62 -18.25 20.65
CA ASN A 879 26.95 -17.92 21.89
C ASN A 879 25.50 -17.63 21.69
N VAL A 880 24.71 -17.83 22.74
CA VAL A 880 23.30 -17.48 22.83
C VAL A 880 23.00 -16.65 24.08
N LYS A 881 22.01 -15.79 23.98
CA LYS A 881 21.42 -15.04 25.08
C LYS A 881 20.12 -15.74 25.54
N ILE A 882 19.88 -15.76 26.85
CA ILE A 882 18.68 -16.38 27.43
C ILE A 882 17.89 -15.31 28.18
N THR A 883 16.64 -15.15 27.84
CA THR A 883 15.72 -14.21 28.50
C THR A 883 14.45 -14.91 28.99
N LEU A 884 13.80 -14.31 29.98
CA LEU A 884 12.57 -14.79 30.57
C LEU A 884 11.47 -13.73 30.43
N SER A 885 10.31 -14.18 30.04
CA SER A 885 9.03 -13.48 30.14
C SER A 885 8.24 -14.01 31.33
N ALA A 886 7.53 -13.13 32.03
CA ALA A 886 6.61 -13.49 33.12
C ALA A 886 5.13 -13.28 32.72
N ASP A 887 4.86 -12.86 31.50
CA ASP A 887 3.56 -12.42 30.97
C ASP A 887 3.14 -13.13 29.66
N GLY A 888 3.60 -14.38 29.49
CA GLY A 888 3.24 -15.23 28.37
C GLY A 888 4.01 -14.91 27.07
N GLY A 889 5.09 -14.13 27.14
CA GLY A 889 5.89 -13.72 25.99
C GLY A 889 5.57 -12.31 25.47
N ALA A 890 4.72 -11.55 26.19
CA ALA A 890 4.40 -10.19 25.81
C ALA A 890 5.60 -9.25 26.01
N THR A 891 6.36 -9.44 27.11
CA THR A 891 7.60 -8.70 27.39
C THR A 891 8.72 -9.63 27.85
N TRP A 892 9.98 -9.20 27.69
CA TRP A 892 11.19 -9.97 27.99
C TRP A 892 12.16 -9.22 28.92
N PRO A 893 11.73 -8.76 30.12
CA PRO A 893 12.52 -7.87 30.95
C PRO A 893 13.65 -8.57 31.73
N TYR A 894 13.59 -9.92 31.87
CA TYR A 894 14.53 -10.63 32.69
C TYR A 894 15.61 -11.30 31.84
N VAL A 895 16.82 -10.80 31.90
CA VAL A 895 17.97 -11.44 31.26
C VAL A 895 18.53 -12.50 32.22
N LEU A 896 18.41 -13.78 31.83
CA LEU A 896 18.92 -14.89 32.58
C LEU A 896 20.43 -15.15 32.31
N ALA A 897 20.83 -14.91 31.06
CA ALA A 897 22.23 -14.94 30.62
C ALA A 897 22.41 -14.06 29.39
N GLU A 898 23.34 -13.09 29.43
CA GLU A 898 23.65 -12.24 28.28
C GLU A 898 24.39 -12.98 27.18
N SER A 899 25.23 -13.92 27.51
CA SER A 899 26.02 -14.71 26.55
C SER A 899 26.52 -16.00 27.21
N VAL A 900 26.07 -17.13 26.69
CA VAL A 900 26.56 -18.46 27.07
C VAL A 900 26.91 -19.26 25.82
N PRO A 901 27.82 -20.26 25.91
CA PRO A 901 28.17 -21.07 24.74
C PRO A 901 26.97 -21.79 24.16
N ASN A 902 26.87 -21.80 22.82
CA ASN A 902 25.82 -22.51 22.08
C ASN A 902 26.09 -24.03 22.02
N THR A 903 25.96 -24.69 23.18
CA THR A 903 26.27 -26.12 23.36
C THR A 903 25.03 -26.96 23.64
N GLY A 904 23.84 -26.39 23.67
CA GLY A 904 22.56 -27.07 23.85
C GLY A 904 22.00 -27.01 25.27
N SER A 905 22.74 -26.47 26.24
CA SER A 905 22.22 -26.24 27.59
C SER A 905 23.02 -25.18 28.35
N ALA A 906 22.32 -24.52 29.28
CA ALA A 906 22.97 -23.63 30.27
C ALA A 906 22.20 -23.67 31.59
N THR A 907 22.99 -23.55 32.69
CA THR A 907 22.38 -23.37 34.02
C THR A 907 22.19 -21.88 34.27
N VAL A 908 20.97 -21.48 34.54
CA VAL A 908 20.57 -20.06 34.77
C VAL A 908 19.84 -19.93 36.10
N THR A 909 19.88 -18.76 36.71
CA THR A 909 19.11 -18.52 37.95
C THR A 909 17.87 -17.70 37.59
N TYR A 910 16.69 -18.26 37.85
CA TYR A 910 15.43 -17.52 37.65
C TYR A 910 15.27 -16.44 38.71
N PRO A 911 14.76 -15.26 38.37
CA PRO A 911 14.47 -14.19 39.33
C PRO A 911 13.41 -14.65 40.35
N ALA A 912 13.46 -14.10 41.55
CA ALA A 912 12.51 -14.42 42.63
C ALA A 912 11.15 -13.74 42.31
N LEU A 913 10.31 -14.41 41.55
CA LEU A 913 8.96 -13.97 41.15
C LEU A 913 8.01 -15.19 41.06
N ALA A 914 6.71 -14.93 41.18
CA ALA A 914 5.65 -15.90 40.96
C ALA A 914 4.86 -15.54 39.69
N THR A 915 4.69 -16.50 38.79
CA THR A 915 3.86 -16.35 37.59
C THR A 915 3.44 -17.72 37.07
N THR A 916 2.26 -17.81 36.47
CA THR A 916 1.79 -18.97 35.73
C THR A 916 2.00 -18.86 34.22
N GLN A 917 2.62 -17.77 33.77
CA GLN A 917 2.79 -17.44 32.37
C GLN A 917 4.27 -17.24 32.00
N ALA A 918 5.17 -17.98 32.62
CA ALA A 918 6.59 -17.91 32.29
C ALA A 918 6.87 -18.48 30.89
N ARG A 919 7.73 -17.81 30.15
CA ARG A 919 8.32 -18.28 28.87
C ARG A 919 9.82 -18.00 28.87
N VAL A 920 10.59 -18.85 28.19
CA VAL A 920 12.02 -18.66 27.97
C VAL A 920 12.28 -18.48 26.47
N LYS A 921 13.08 -17.48 26.15
CA LYS A 921 13.59 -17.26 24.79
C LYS A 921 15.10 -17.50 24.80
N VAL A 922 15.60 -18.26 23.82
CA VAL A 922 17.02 -18.45 23.54
C VAL A 922 17.31 -17.82 22.18
N GLU A 923 18.15 -16.80 22.13
CA GLU A 923 18.44 -16.00 20.93
C GLU A 923 19.93 -15.98 20.60
N ALA A 924 20.25 -15.98 19.32
CA ALA A 924 21.61 -15.98 18.81
C ALA A 924 22.33 -14.66 19.15
N VAL A 925 23.55 -14.71 19.67
CA VAL A 925 24.40 -13.53 19.82
C VAL A 925 25.17 -13.30 18.52
N GLY A 926 24.98 -12.11 17.94
CA GLY A 926 25.60 -11.73 16.66
C GLY A 926 24.90 -12.27 15.41
N ASN A 927 23.68 -12.82 15.58
CA ASN A 927 22.78 -13.26 14.51
C ASN A 927 21.34 -12.89 14.89
N VAL A 928 20.35 -13.18 14.02
CA VAL A 928 18.96 -12.71 14.15
C VAL A 928 17.97 -13.79 14.52
N PHE A 929 18.36 -15.07 14.56
CA PHE A 929 17.45 -16.17 14.85
C PHE A 929 17.31 -16.45 16.36
N PHE A 930 16.17 -17.01 16.73
CA PHE A 930 15.85 -17.38 18.11
C PHE A 930 14.78 -18.47 18.15
N ASP A 931 14.49 -18.96 19.35
CA ASP A 931 13.29 -19.75 19.61
C ASP A 931 12.74 -19.51 21.03
N ILE A 932 11.46 -19.82 21.24
CA ILE A 932 10.72 -19.67 22.49
C ILE A 932 10.08 -21.03 22.81
N ASN A 933 10.19 -21.50 24.05
CA ASN A 933 9.53 -22.75 24.47
C ASN A 933 8.01 -22.71 24.21
N ASN A 934 7.43 -23.89 23.88
CA ASN A 934 6.08 -23.97 23.27
C ASN A 934 4.92 -23.74 24.24
N ALA A 935 5.12 -23.86 25.56
CA ALA A 935 4.05 -23.73 26.54
C ALA A 935 4.41 -22.80 27.71
N ASN A 936 3.41 -22.14 28.28
CA ASN A 936 3.61 -21.45 29.55
C ASN A 936 3.96 -22.43 30.66
N PHE A 937 4.96 -22.08 31.47
CA PHE A 937 5.26 -22.80 32.70
C PHE A 937 5.09 -21.91 33.94
N THR A 938 4.97 -22.52 35.11
CA THR A 938 4.78 -21.81 36.37
C THR A 938 6.12 -21.61 37.08
N LEU A 939 6.42 -20.37 37.46
CA LEU A 939 7.42 -20.04 38.44
C LEU A 939 6.75 -19.83 39.80
N ARG A 940 7.18 -20.59 40.79
CA ARG A 940 6.74 -20.47 42.17
C ARG A 940 7.89 -19.95 43.02
N LEU A 941 7.63 -19.07 43.96
CA LEU A 941 8.65 -18.60 44.90
C LEU A 941 9.23 -19.80 45.66
N ALA A 942 10.56 -19.91 45.71
CA ALA A 942 11.21 -20.97 46.42
C ALA A 942 10.90 -20.83 47.95
N GLY A 943 10.13 -21.79 48.50
CA GLY A 943 9.62 -21.74 49.87
C GLY A 943 8.11 -21.41 49.98
N ASP A 944 7.44 -21.01 48.90
CA ASP A 944 5.98 -20.87 48.79
C ASP A 944 5.40 -22.27 48.53
N ALA A 945 5.24 -23.02 49.62
CA ALA A 945 4.83 -24.44 49.56
C ALA A 945 3.33 -24.59 49.23
N ASN A 946 2.48 -23.64 49.65
CA ASN A 946 1.04 -23.67 49.35
C ASN A 946 0.68 -23.08 47.97
N GLY A 947 1.57 -22.29 47.34
CA GLY A 947 1.38 -21.72 46.02
C GLY A 947 0.49 -20.46 45.98
N ASP A 948 0.37 -19.72 47.09
CA ASP A 948 -0.45 -18.51 47.18
C ASP A 948 0.30 -17.23 46.75
N GLY A 949 1.57 -17.35 46.38
CA GLY A 949 2.43 -16.26 45.91
C GLY A 949 3.14 -15.47 47.01
N ALA A 950 3.05 -15.96 48.28
CA ALA A 950 3.71 -15.35 49.43
C ALA A 950 4.40 -16.43 50.29
N ILE A 951 5.59 -16.13 50.84
CA ILE A 951 6.24 -17.07 51.79
C ILE A 951 5.91 -16.60 53.18
N ASN A 952 5.06 -17.35 53.90
CA ASN A 952 4.51 -16.98 55.19
C ASN A 952 4.29 -18.20 56.10
N CYS A 953 3.54 -18.00 57.22
CA CYS A 953 3.27 -19.08 58.21
C CYS A 953 2.42 -20.24 57.64
N ALA A 954 1.63 -20.02 56.60
CA ALA A 954 0.85 -21.09 55.95
C ALA A 954 1.77 -22.12 55.28
N ASP A 955 2.88 -21.68 54.66
CA ASP A 955 3.88 -22.53 54.04
C ASP A 955 4.64 -23.37 55.10
N LEU A 956 5.06 -22.73 56.17
CA LEU A 956 5.69 -23.43 57.29
C LEU A 956 4.76 -24.49 57.90
N SER A 957 3.46 -24.21 57.97
CA SER A 957 2.46 -25.13 58.47
C SER A 957 2.29 -26.33 57.54
N LEU A 958 2.32 -26.13 56.24
CA LEU A 958 2.26 -27.18 55.24
C LEU A 958 3.50 -28.11 55.31
N VAL A 959 4.72 -27.54 55.41
CA VAL A 959 5.94 -28.32 55.56
C VAL A 959 5.94 -29.08 56.88
N ARG A 960 5.49 -28.49 57.99
CA ARG A 960 5.33 -29.17 59.28
C ARG A 960 4.39 -30.36 59.21
N ALA A 961 3.26 -30.26 58.50
CA ALA A 961 2.29 -31.32 58.36
C ALA A 961 2.83 -32.56 57.62
N ALA A 962 3.81 -32.40 56.75
CA ALA A 962 4.44 -33.49 56.01
C ALA A 962 5.82 -33.88 56.54
N LEU A 963 6.23 -33.39 57.73
CA LEU A 963 7.56 -33.60 58.29
C LEU A 963 7.84 -35.10 58.55
N GLY A 964 9.06 -35.56 58.16
CA GLY A 964 9.51 -36.92 58.26
C GLY A 964 9.04 -37.86 57.15
N LYS A 965 8.29 -37.36 56.19
CA LYS A 965 7.81 -38.11 55.01
C LYS A 965 8.83 -38.08 53.87
N ARG A 966 8.82 -39.18 53.08
CA ARG A 966 9.70 -39.37 51.92
C ARG A 966 8.88 -39.69 50.70
N THR A 967 9.43 -39.41 49.53
CA THR A 967 8.85 -39.75 48.24
C THR A 967 8.41 -41.23 48.23
N GLY A 968 7.14 -41.45 47.82
CA GLY A 968 6.52 -42.77 47.80
C GLY A 968 5.87 -43.21 49.10
N GLN A 969 5.98 -42.48 50.21
CA GLN A 969 5.30 -42.77 51.48
C GLN A 969 3.91 -42.11 51.54
N ALA A 970 2.98 -42.81 52.26
CA ALA A 970 1.66 -42.22 52.52
C ALA A 970 1.81 -40.91 53.34
N GLY A 971 1.19 -39.86 52.90
CA GLY A 971 1.27 -38.50 53.49
C GLY A 971 2.50 -37.71 53.11
N PHE A 972 3.31 -38.14 52.14
CA PHE A 972 4.28 -37.28 51.49
C PHE A 972 3.54 -36.26 50.65
N ASP A 973 3.85 -35.00 50.87
CA ASP A 973 3.40 -33.91 50.03
C ASP A 973 4.59 -33.32 49.27
N PRO A 974 4.68 -33.46 47.96
CA PRO A 974 5.83 -32.97 47.20
C PRO A 974 5.95 -31.44 47.27
N ARG A 975 4.91 -30.71 47.65
CA ARG A 975 4.95 -29.27 47.88
C ARG A 975 5.73 -28.86 49.11
N ALA A 976 5.78 -29.77 50.10
CA ALA A 976 6.49 -29.60 51.37
C ALA A 976 7.99 -29.91 51.27
N ASP A 977 8.41 -30.68 50.28
CA ASP A 977 9.79 -30.95 49.93
C ASP A 977 10.29 -29.76 49.08
N VAL A 978 10.57 -28.64 49.76
CA VAL A 978 10.88 -27.36 49.10
C VAL A 978 12.32 -27.26 48.58
N ASN A 979 13.18 -28.21 49.01
CA ASN A 979 14.56 -28.30 48.50
C ASN A 979 14.71 -29.41 47.42
N GLY A 980 13.67 -30.28 47.21
CA GLY A 980 13.62 -31.26 46.13
C GLY A 980 14.49 -32.49 46.39
N ASP A 981 14.90 -32.77 47.63
CA ASP A 981 15.77 -33.91 47.95
C ASP A 981 15.01 -35.25 48.23
N GLY A 982 13.68 -35.23 48.11
CA GLY A 982 12.77 -36.35 48.25
C GLY A 982 12.43 -36.68 49.73
N VAL A 983 12.81 -35.82 50.67
CA VAL A 983 12.56 -35.99 52.12
C VAL A 983 12.09 -34.68 52.72
N VAL A 984 10.92 -34.64 53.33
CA VAL A 984 10.47 -33.46 54.07
C VAL A 984 11.08 -33.48 55.46
N ASP A 985 12.07 -32.65 55.71
CA ASP A 985 12.80 -32.63 56.99
C ASP A 985 13.05 -31.19 57.52
N ALA A 986 13.95 -31.09 58.53
CA ALA A 986 14.30 -29.80 59.13
C ALA A 986 14.96 -28.80 58.13
N ARG A 987 15.52 -29.34 57.02
CA ARG A 987 16.11 -28.48 55.99
C ARG A 987 15.04 -27.70 55.23
N ASP A 988 13.90 -28.38 54.97
CA ASP A 988 12.76 -27.73 54.32
C ASP A 988 12.12 -26.66 55.19
N LEU A 989 11.93 -27.00 56.50
CA LEU A 989 11.44 -26.00 57.46
C LEU A 989 12.34 -24.79 57.55
N ASN A 990 13.65 -25.00 57.63
CA ASN A 990 14.63 -23.92 57.70
C ASN A 990 14.67 -23.12 56.37
N PHE A 991 14.52 -23.84 55.25
CA PHE A 991 14.48 -23.21 53.92
C PHE A 991 13.34 -22.19 53.79
N VAL A 992 12.13 -22.54 54.23
CA VAL A 992 10.96 -21.65 54.25
C VAL A 992 11.13 -20.56 55.29
N ALA A 993 11.55 -20.92 56.54
CA ALA A 993 11.70 -19.95 57.63
C ALA A 993 12.66 -18.81 57.31
N GLN A 994 13.79 -19.11 56.65
CA GLN A 994 14.77 -18.10 56.21
C GLN A 994 14.24 -17.13 55.15
N ARG A 995 13.14 -17.50 54.46
CA ARG A 995 12.54 -16.73 53.38
C ARG A 995 11.24 -16.02 53.76
N THR A 996 10.72 -16.28 54.94
CA THR A 996 9.56 -15.55 55.48
C THR A 996 9.95 -14.10 55.81
N THR A 997 8.96 -13.23 55.84
CA THR A 997 9.16 -11.81 56.19
C THR A 997 9.80 -11.71 57.58
N PRO A 998 10.94 -10.97 57.76
CA PRO A 998 11.58 -10.82 59.06
C PRO A 998 10.62 -10.28 60.11
N GLY A 999 10.56 -10.93 61.28
CA GLY A 999 9.66 -10.55 62.39
C GLY A 999 8.32 -11.27 62.40
N LEU A 1000 8.02 -12.14 61.43
CA LEU A 1000 6.80 -12.96 61.44
C LEU A 1000 6.97 -14.10 62.45
N SER A 1001 6.13 -14.13 63.52
CA SER A 1001 6.09 -15.24 64.48
C SER A 1001 4.98 -16.24 64.08
N CYS A 1002 5.38 -17.41 63.59
CA CYS A 1002 4.48 -18.50 63.27
C CYS A 1002 4.24 -19.38 64.47
N SER A 1003 3.02 -19.43 64.98
CA SER A 1003 2.57 -20.30 66.09
C SER A 1003 2.49 -21.76 65.66
#